data_c252a9078a9ce3730aa87b57365ce1e3
#
_entry.id   c252a9078a9ce3730aa87b57365ce1e3
#
_cell.length_a   1.000
_cell.length_b   1.000
_cell.length_c   1.000
_cell.angle_alpha   90.00
_cell.angle_beta   90.00
_cell.angle_gamma   90.00
#
_symmetry.space_group_name_H-M   'P 1'
#
loop_
_entity.id
_entity.type
_entity.pdbx_description
1 polymer ?
#
loop_
_entity_poly.entity_id
_entity_poly.type
_entity_poly.pdbx_seq_one_letter_code
_entity_poly.pdbx_strand_id
1 'polypeptide(L)'
;MNIPEQEKKILEFWKKDKTFEKSLDKKSSKGDFVFYDGPPFATGTPHYGHIVASLMKDMIPRYWTMRGYRVERKWGWDTHGLPIENIVEQELGLKNKKDIEKIGIDKFNEMARSKVLMFVDEWKKVIERMGRWADMENSYKTMDLSYMESIWWVFKELWGKELIYEGYKSMHVCPRCETTLSQHEVSDNYKDVKDLSVTAKFELQSESGTYVLAWTTTPWTLIGNVALAIGEKLNYIKVKHNNEFYILVDQNIDKVFNNKKYEIIGKINPKELIGKKYKPLFDYYVNENLPNKENLYTIVSADFVTTEDGTGVVHIAPAFGEEDMNLGKEKKLSFIQHVKMNGQITDEAKEFAGLEVKPKDNPSATDRKVIEYLKNKDLLFLEEEYAHSYPHCYRCESPLLNYATSSLFVNVTELKDKLLKHAKHINWMPEHMKEGRFGNWLEGARDWSISRQRFWGSVIPIWICNKCKDKKVIGSIEELEKLSGVKITDLHKHFIDKIEFECSCAGTMKRVPDVLDCWFESGSMPYAQMHYPFENKKKFEDNFPAKFIAEGVDQTRAWFYYMHVIATAIKGSEAFENVIVNGMVLAEDGKKMSKHLNNYPDPMTMFEKYGADAVRYYLATSPVMKADDLCFSEKGVDEVVKKVSFMILNVLSFYKLFATESGESVKSKNILDKWILSKTESLKQEITNAYDKYDPNRATKPIAGFIDELSTWYLRRSRDRFKDNSKEAMQTLKYVLLELSKLIAPVMPFMADYLYQELGNTSSVHLADWPEVEKKLINEELEEQMQQVREICSLGLQKRAEANLKVRQPLAKIQIPDYKLQKELLDLMRDEVNVKEVVADIKEGVVLDTTITEELKAEGAVRDFVRTIQSKRKEMGLTPKDKIWVTYSENKEIVEKYADQIKKQVIAEGIIFGDEFKIEKI
;
A
#
# COMPACT_ATOMS: atom_id res chain seq x y z
N MET A 1 7.17 -26.13 21.04
CA MET A 1 7.84 -24.82 21.27
C MET A 1 6.84 -23.75 20.95
N ASN A 2 6.72 -22.72 21.81
CA ASN A 2 5.77 -21.61 21.61
C ASN A 2 6.49 -20.46 20.89
N ILE A 3 6.22 -20.26 19.61
CA ILE A 3 6.89 -19.25 18.76
C ILE A 3 6.65 -17.81 19.29
N PRO A 4 5.41 -17.38 19.60
CA PRO A 4 5.18 -16.04 20.14
C PRO A 4 5.96 -15.75 21.44
N GLU A 5 6.08 -16.71 22.33
CA GLU A 5 6.85 -16.55 23.57
C GLU A 5 8.37 -16.46 23.31
N GLN A 6 8.85 -17.16 22.29
CA GLN A 6 10.25 -17.05 21.86
C GLN A 6 10.55 -15.67 21.29
N GLU A 7 9.65 -15.12 20.45
CA GLU A 7 9.77 -13.78 19.90
C GLU A 7 9.81 -12.72 21.01
N LYS A 8 8.98 -12.84 22.04
CA LYS A 8 9.01 -11.93 23.21
C LYS A 8 10.36 -11.93 23.91
N LYS A 9 11.00 -13.10 24.07
CA LYS A 9 12.35 -13.19 24.65
C LYS A 9 13.41 -12.48 23.79
N ILE A 10 13.28 -12.54 22.47
CA ILE A 10 14.16 -11.80 21.56
C ILE A 10 13.91 -10.30 21.65
N LEU A 11 12.65 -9.85 21.76
CA LEU A 11 12.34 -8.43 22.02
C LEU A 11 12.99 -7.94 23.33
N GLU A 12 12.90 -8.70 24.40
CA GLU A 12 13.55 -8.39 25.67
C GLU A 12 15.07 -8.32 25.53
N PHE A 13 15.65 -9.26 24.77
CA PHE A 13 17.08 -9.25 24.46
C PHE A 13 17.45 -7.97 23.70
N TRP A 14 16.75 -7.60 22.63
CA TRP A 14 17.06 -6.38 21.88
C TRP A 14 16.99 -5.12 22.75
N LYS A 15 15.96 -5.01 23.63
CA LYS A 15 15.83 -3.90 24.56
C LYS A 15 17.00 -3.84 25.55
N LYS A 16 17.34 -4.96 26.17
CA LYS A 16 18.43 -5.04 27.14
C LYS A 16 19.78 -4.77 26.51
N ASP A 17 20.00 -5.32 25.32
CA ASP A 17 21.24 -5.18 24.57
C ASP A 17 21.36 -3.84 23.84
N LYS A 18 20.25 -3.06 23.74
CA LYS A 18 20.17 -1.85 22.91
C LYS A 18 20.58 -2.12 21.46
N THR A 19 20.10 -3.19 20.90
CA THR A 19 20.53 -3.68 19.58
C THR A 19 20.22 -2.68 18.48
N PHE A 20 19.06 -1.99 18.55
CA PHE A 20 18.70 -0.97 17.57
C PHE A 20 19.69 0.20 17.63
N GLU A 21 19.95 0.75 18.81
CA GLU A 21 20.87 1.87 19.00
C GLU A 21 22.29 1.47 18.54
N LYS A 22 22.76 0.26 18.88
CA LYS A 22 24.04 -0.26 18.39
C LYS A 22 24.10 -0.33 16.85
N SER A 23 22.96 -0.60 16.19
CA SER A 23 22.89 -0.60 14.72
C SER A 23 23.07 0.78 14.11
N LEU A 24 22.69 1.85 14.84
CA LEU A 24 22.92 3.24 14.46
C LEU A 24 24.35 3.72 14.76
N ASP A 25 24.94 3.22 15.86
CA ASP A 25 26.30 3.55 16.30
C ASP A 25 27.38 2.72 15.60
N LYS A 26 26.97 1.62 14.94
CA LYS A 26 27.90 0.77 14.17
C LYS A 26 28.68 1.62 13.18
N LYS A 27 30.03 1.58 13.23
CA LYS A 27 30.87 2.32 12.30
C LYS A 27 30.53 1.93 10.87
N SER A 28 29.91 2.85 10.17
CA SER A 28 29.50 2.66 8.78
C SER A 28 30.73 2.72 7.85
N SER A 29 31.01 1.64 7.14
CA SER A 29 32.09 1.60 6.14
C SER A 29 31.68 2.22 4.81
N LYS A 30 30.38 2.39 4.55
CA LYS A 30 29.81 2.83 3.26
C LYS A 30 29.03 4.14 3.32
N GLY A 31 28.92 4.78 4.49
CA GLY A 31 28.18 6.04 4.68
C GLY A 31 26.72 5.82 5.08
N ASP A 32 25.92 6.85 4.89
CA ASP A 32 24.50 6.84 5.25
C ASP A 32 23.62 6.29 4.11
N PHE A 33 22.63 5.50 4.46
CA PHE A 33 21.53 5.12 3.57
C PHE A 33 20.26 5.80 4.09
N VAL A 34 19.86 6.86 3.42
CA VAL A 34 18.71 7.69 3.85
C VAL A 34 17.43 7.13 3.29
N PHE A 35 16.46 6.88 4.17
CA PHE A 35 15.10 6.61 3.75
C PHE A 35 14.12 7.56 4.43
N TYR A 36 13.00 7.84 3.74
CA TYR A 36 11.93 8.63 4.31
C TYR A 36 10.77 7.73 4.72
N ASP A 37 10.29 7.95 5.94
CA ASP A 37 9.13 7.26 6.49
C ASP A 37 7.91 8.19 6.41
N GLY A 38 6.88 7.77 5.63
CA GLY A 38 5.64 8.53 5.49
C GLY A 38 4.95 8.67 6.84
N PRO A 39 4.59 9.91 7.25
CA PRO A 39 3.96 10.13 8.54
C PRO A 39 2.50 9.69 8.54
N PRO A 40 2.10 8.66 9.33
CA PRO A 40 0.71 8.32 9.49
C PRO A 40 -0.02 9.27 10.45
N PHE A 41 -1.36 9.32 10.32
CA PHE A 41 -2.22 9.91 11.35
C PHE A 41 -2.40 8.94 12.52
N ALA A 42 -2.16 9.38 13.75
CA ALA A 42 -2.45 8.59 14.96
C ALA A 42 -3.92 8.71 15.40
N THR A 43 -4.87 8.66 14.46
CA THR A 43 -6.33 8.78 14.68
C THR A 43 -7.05 7.45 14.88
N GLY A 44 -6.32 6.34 14.79
CA GLY A 44 -6.82 4.97 14.99
C GLY A 44 -5.68 4.00 15.13
N THR A 45 -5.97 2.75 15.51
CA THR A 45 -4.97 1.68 15.61
C THR A 45 -4.49 1.24 14.22
N PRO A 46 -3.23 0.74 14.09
CA PRO A 46 -2.71 0.24 12.82
C PRO A 46 -3.58 -0.87 12.23
N HIS A 47 -3.75 -0.85 10.92
CA HIS A 47 -4.37 -1.92 10.13
C HIS A 47 -3.37 -2.59 9.20
N TYR A 48 -3.75 -3.66 8.49
CA TYR A 48 -2.83 -4.44 7.64
C TYR A 48 -2.13 -3.62 6.55
N GLY A 49 -2.77 -2.57 6.00
CA GLY A 49 -2.08 -1.65 5.08
C GLY A 49 -0.85 -1.00 5.72
N HIS A 50 -0.97 -0.54 6.96
CA HIS A 50 0.16 0.00 7.73
C HIS A 50 1.20 -1.09 8.06
N ILE A 51 0.77 -2.32 8.35
CA ILE A 51 1.67 -3.45 8.63
C ILE A 51 2.51 -3.80 7.40
N VAL A 52 1.90 -3.85 6.19
CA VAL A 52 2.63 -4.14 4.95
C VAL A 52 3.66 -3.05 4.64
N ALA A 53 3.26 -1.78 4.70
CA ALA A 53 4.20 -0.66 4.52
C ALA A 53 5.33 -0.71 5.57
N SER A 54 5.00 -0.97 6.84
CA SER A 54 5.99 -1.13 7.92
C SER A 54 6.94 -2.30 7.68
N LEU A 55 6.46 -3.41 7.12
CA LEU A 55 7.29 -4.55 6.78
C LEU A 55 8.37 -4.19 5.75
N MET A 56 8.00 -3.50 4.67
CA MET A 56 8.97 -3.05 3.65
C MET A 56 9.98 -2.07 4.23
N LYS A 57 9.49 -1.12 5.04
CA LYS A 57 10.31 -0.11 5.73
C LYS A 57 11.17 -0.68 6.88
N ASP A 58 11.07 -1.96 7.19
CA ASP A 58 11.96 -2.68 8.09
C ASP A 58 12.92 -3.62 7.33
N MET A 59 12.42 -4.38 6.34
CA MET A 59 13.23 -5.33 5.57
C MET A 59 14.39 -4.66 4.84
N ILE A 60 14.12 -3.60 4.09
CA ILE A 60 15.14 -2.88 3.31
C ILE A 60 16.17 -2.19 4.22
N PRO A 61 15.81 -1.43 5.26
CA PRO A 61 16.75 -0.87 6.22
C PRO A 61 17.61 -1.93 6.95
N ARG A 62 17.05 -3.10 7.34
CA ARG A 62 17.86 -4.18 7.94
C ARG A 62 18.90 -4.71 6.96
N TYR A 63 18.49 -4.97 5.72
CA TYR A 63 19.42 -5.40 4.69
C TYR A 63 20.58 -4.41 4.50
N TRP A 64 20.28 -3.12 4.29
CA TRP A 64 21.34 -2.12 4.07
C TRP A 64 22.21 -1.88 5.31
N THR A 65 21.65 -2.02 6.53
CA THR A 65 22.46 -2.01 7.77
C THR A 65 23.47 -3.16 7.76
N MET A 66 23.05 -4.38 7.42
CA MET A 66 23.96 -5.53 7.31
C MET A 66 24.94 -5.38 6.13
N ARG A 67 24.61 -4.60 5.08
CA ARG A 67 25.52 -4.24 3.98
C ARG A 67 26.56 -3.18 4.35
N GLY A 68 26.56 -2.70 5.60
CA GLY A 68 27.56 -1.76 6.12
C GLY A 68 27.19 -0.29 5.99
N TYR A 69 25.92 0.05 5.78
CA TYR A 69 25.41 1.41 5.82
C TYR A 69 24.87 1.76 7.20
N ARG A 70 24.91 3.04 7.56
CA ARG A 70 24.14 3.59 8.66
C ARG A 70 22.77 3.96 8.14
N VAL A 71 21.72 3.44 8.78
CA VAL A 71 20.33 3.68 8.36
C VAL A 71 19.54 4.26 9.54
N GLU A 72 19.40 5.57 9.56
CA GLU A 72 18.50 6.24 10.51
C GLU A 72 17.05 5.89 10.17
N ARG A 73 16.24 5.57 11.22
CA ARG A 73 14.85 5.15 11.08
C ARG A 73 13.96 6.10 11.88
N LYS A 74 13.92 7.38 11.45
CA LYS A 74 13.16 8.43 12.12
C LYS A 74 11.68 8.28 11.77
N TRP A 75 10.85 8.11 12.78
CA TRP A 75 9.40 8.09 12.64
C TRP A 75 8.83 9.51 12.49
N GLY A 76 7.66 9.63 11.87
CA GLY A 76 6.92 10.89 11.76
C GLY A 76 5.44 10.71 12.03
N TRP A 77 4.77 11.80 12.41
CA TRP A 77 3.33 11.87 12.60
C TRP A 77 2.74 13.02 11.82
N ASP A 78 1.73 12.72 11.00
CA ASP A 78 0.86 13.75 10.43
C ASP A 78 -0.17 14.14 11.49
N THR A 79 -0.25 15.44 11.81
CA THR A 79 -0.97 15.93 12.99
C THR A 79 -2.01 17.00 12.66
N HIS A 80 -2.15 17.40 11.39
CA HIS A 80 -2.99 18.50 10.95
C HIS A 80 -4.13 18.07 10.01
N GLY A 81 -5.06 18.98 9.79
CA GLY A 81 -6.09 18.88 8.76
C GLY A 81 -7.39 18.22 9.20
N LEU A 82 -8.25 17.99 8.22
CA LEU A 82 -9.62 17.46 8.41
C LEU A 82 -9.71 16.15 9.20
N PRO A 83 -8.73 15.21 9.15
CA PRO A 83 -8.81 14.01 9.97
C PRO A 83 -8.93 14.28 11.45
N ILE A 84 -8.19 15.25 11.96
CA ILE A 84 -8.19 15.62 13.37
C ILE A 84 -9.39 16.51 13.70
N GLU A 85 -9.66 17.53 12.86
CA GLU A 85 -10.78 18.42 13.07
C GLU A 85 -12.11 17.69 13.14
N ASN A 86 -12.33 16.69 12.28
CA ASN A 86 -13.55 15.91 12.28
C ASN A 86 -13.77 15.11 13.58
N ILE A 87 -12.70 14.59 14.20
CA ILE A 87 -12.77 13.92 15.50
C ILE A 87 -13.24 14.91 16.57
N VAL A 88 -12.64 16.12 16.58
CA VAL A 88 -13.01 17.16 17.55
C VAL A 88 -14.44 17.65 17.32
N GLU A 89 -14.85 17.86 16.07
CA GLU A 89 -16.21 18.23 15.73
C GLU A 89 -17.24 17.20 16.21
N GLN A 90 -16.97 15.90 16.01
CA GLN A 90 -17.83 14.81 16.46
C GLN A 90 -17.93 14.76 18.01
N GLU A 91 -16.80 14.89 18.69
CA GLU A 91 -16.77 14.84 20.16
C GLU A 91 -17.50 16.03 20.79
N LEU A 92 -17.41 17.21 20.18
CA LEU A 92 -18.10 18.41 20.62
C LEU A 92 -19.54 18.55 20.09
N GLY A 93 -19.98 17.63 19.23
CA GLY A 93 -21.30 17.67 18.59
C GLY A 93 -21.51 18.86 17.65
N LEU A 94 -20.41 19.37 17.03
CA LEU A 94 -20.46 20.52 16.13
C LEU A 94 -20.93 20.08 14.74
N LYS A 95 -21.84 20.85 14.17
CA LYS A 95 -22.47 20.49 12.87
C LYS A 95 -21.87 21.21 11.68
N ASN A 96 -21.29 22.40 11.90
CA ASN A 96 -20.78 23.25 10.83
C ASN A 96 -19.65 24.17 11.36
N LYS A 97 -18.98 24.87 10.44
CA LYS A 97 -17.88 25.77 10.71
C LYS A 97 -18.21 26.90 11.69
N LYS A 98 -19.43 27.46 11.61
CA LYS A 98 -19.88 28.54 12.49
C LYS A 98 -19.95 28.09 13.96
N ASP A 99 -20.22 26.83 14.23
CA ASP A 99 -20.24 26.32 15.59
C ASP A 99 -18.83 26.33 16.19
N ILE A 100 -17.80 26.07 15.39
CA ILE A 100 -16.38 26.21 15.82
C ILE A 100 -16.07 27.67 16.18
N GLU A 101 -16.47 28.61 15.34
CA GLU A 101 -16.24 30.04 15.58
C GLU A 101 -16.91 30.52 16.87
N LYS A 102 -18.12 29.99 17.20
CA LYS A 102 -18.85 30.32 18.45
C LYS A 102 -18.15 29.81 19.71
N ILE A 103 -17.55 28.61 19.67
CA ILE A 103 -16.83 28.07 20.83
C ILE A 103 -15.44 28.66 20.99
N GLY A 104 -14.89 29.31 19.96
CA GLY A 104 -13.57 29.92 19.91
C GLY A 104 -12.54 29.01 19.23
N ILE A 105 -11.79 29.58 18.28
CA ILE A 105 -10.77 28.87 17.47
C ILE A 105 -9.64 28.36 18.38
N ASP A 106 -9.29 29.09 19.41
CA ASP A 106 -8.28 28.73 20.42
C ASP A 106 -8.66 27.43 21.14
N LYS A 107 -9.87 27.34 21.66
CA LYS A 107 -10.37 26.14 22.35
C LYS A 107 -10.43 24.94 21.40
N PHE A 108 -10.91 25.14 20.17
CA PHE A 108 -10.98 24.10 19.17
C PHE A 108 -9.58 23.55 18.82
N ASN A 109 -8.62 24.43 18.57
CA ASN A 109 -7.25 24.07 18.20
C ASN A 109 -6.50 23.39 19.35
N GLU A 110 -6.68 23.84 20.62
CA GLU A 110 -6.09 23.16 21.77
C GLU A 110 -6.68 21.76 21.97
N MET A 111 -7.98 21.59 21.71
CA MET A 111 -8.60 20.28 21.72
C MET A 111 -8.05 19.39 20.59
N ALA A 112 -7.90 19.92 19.38
CA ALA A 112 -7.26 19.22 18.26
C ALA A 112 -5.85 18.76 18.64
N ARG A 113 -5.02 19.65 19.21
CA ARG A 113 -3.69 19.33 19.71
C ARG A 113 -3.69 18.17 20.71
N SER A 114 -4.68 18.09 21.58
CA SER A 114 -4.80 17.02 22.57
C SER A 114 -5.17 15.65 21.96
N LYS A 115 -5.77 15.64 20.77
CA LYS A 115 -6.27 14.43 20.12
C LYS A 115 -5.30 13.81 19.10
N VAL A 116 -4.35 14.57 18.58
CA VAL A 116 -3.48 14.13 17.48
C VAL A 116 -2.63 12.90 17.82
N LEU A 117 -2.29 12.68 19.08
CA LEU A 117 -1.41 11.59 19.53
C LEU A 117 -2.14 10.51 20.33
N MET A 118 -3.46 10.45 20.24
CA MET A 118 -4.31 9.61 21.10
C MET A 118 -4.01 8.11 20.98
N PHE A 119 -3.57 7.63 19.82
CA PHE A 119 -3.27 6.22 19.55
C PHE A 119 -1.78 5.91 19.42
N VAL A 120 -0.89 6.83 19.79
CA VAL A 120 0.57 6.64 19.64
C VAL A 120 1.07 5.43 20.44
N ASP A 121 0.56 5.20 21.64
CA ASP A 121 0.97 4.08 22.50
C ASP A 121 0.53 2.73 21.90
N GLU A 122 -0.66 2.67 21.28
CA GLU A 122 -1.13 1.51 20.56
C GLU A 122 -0.27 1.23 19.32
N TRP A 123 0.09 2.28 18.59
CA TRP A 123 1.02 2.18 17.46
C TRP A 123 2.37 1.64 17.91
N LYS A 124 2.97 2.19 18.96
CA LYS A 124 4.25 1.71 19.52
C LYS A 124 4.19 0.22 19.83
N LYS A 125 3.14 -0.24 20.53
CA LYS A 125 2.95 -1.66 20.85
C LYS A 125 2.92 -2.56 19.62
N VAL A 126 2.16 -2.16 18.58
CA VAL A 126 2.02 -2.96 17.34
C VAL A 126 3.34 -2.98 16.56
N ILE A 127 3.98 -1.82 16.37
CA ILE A 127 5.24 -1.67 15.62
C ILE A 127 6.37 -2.45 16.32
N GLU A 128 6.47 -2.35 17.63
CA GLU A 128 7.43 -3.11 18.43
C GLU A 128 7.16 -4.62 18.35
N ARG A 129 5.88 -5.05 18.55
CA ARG A 129 5.52 -6.46 18.53
C ARG A 129 5.74 -7.13 17.16
N MET A 130 5.58 -6.38 16.08
CA MET A 130 5.92 -6.88 14.73
C MET A 130 7.42 -6.93 14.46
N GLY A 131 8.25 -6.42 15.36
CA GLY A 131 9.71 -6.41 15.26
C GLY A 131 10.29 -5.33 14.36
N ARG A 132 9.52 -4.30 14.01
CA ARG A 132 10.04 -3.17 13.23
C ARG A 132 10.89 -2.27 14.12
N TRP A 133 12.08 -1.94 13.64
CA TRP A 133 12.94 -0.94 14.25
C TRP A 133 12.64 0.46 13.70
N ALA A 134 12.22 1.36 14.57
CA ALA A 134 11.99 2.76 14.26
C ALA A 134 12.16 3.63 15.50
N ASP A 135 12.77 4.81 15.34
CA ASP A 135 12.90 5.79 16.42
C ASP A 135 11.59 6.58 16.55
N MET A 136 10.68 6.04 17.35
CA MET A 136 9.38 6.64 17.65
C MET A 136 9.44 7.66 18.81
N GLU A 137 10.50 7.62 19.62
CA GLU A 137 10.68 8.55 20.74
C GLU A 137 11.09 9.94 20.24
N ASN A 138 12.01 10.00 19.26
CA ASN A 138 12.45 11.25 18.63
C ASN A 138 11.70 11.52 17.32
N SER A 139 10.45 11.07 17.24
CA SER A 139 9.60 11.28 16.06
C SER A 139 9.34 12.77 15.81
N TYR A 140 9.36 13.17 14.52
CA TYR A 140 8.87 14.50 14.16
C TYR A 140 7.34 14.51 14.08
N LYS A 141 6.75 15.69 14.28
CA LYS A 141 5.31 15.93 14.11
C LYS A 141 5.12 17.13 13.19
N THR A 142 4.17 17.08 12.29
CA THR A 142 3.94 18.22 11.38
C THR A 142 3.55 19.49 12.12
N MET A 143 3.08 19.38 13.39
CA MET A 143 2.78 20.50 14.28
C MET A 143 3.97 21.04 15.11
N ASP A 144 5.15 20.40 15.01
CA ASP A 144 6.33 20.89 15.73
C ASP A 144 6.76 22.26 15.19
N LEU A 145 7.16 23.17 16.06
CA LEU A 145 7.51 24.54 15.69
C LEU A 145 8.60 24.59 14.60
N SER A 146 9.65 23.80 14.75
CA SER A 146 10.75 23.68 13.77
C SER A 146 10.29 23.11 12.44
N TYR A 147 9.34 22.15 12.47
CA TYR A 147 8.77 21.57 11.27
C TYR A 147 7.94 22.62 10.50
N MET A 148 7.06 23.34 11.21
CA MET A 148 6.22 24.39 10.62
C MET A 148 7.05 25.57 10.07
N GLU A 149 8.17 25.93 10.73
CA GLU A 149 9.09 26.93 10.20
C GLU A 149 9.70 26.51 8.86
N SER A 150 10.11 25.26 8.73
CA SER A 150 10.61 24.74 7.46
C SER A 150 9.52 24.72 6.37
N ILE A 151 8.25 24.48 6.72
CA ILE A 151 7.12 24.60 5.79
C ILE A 151 7.00 26.05 5.30
N TRP A 152 7.15 27.05 6.15
CA TRP A 152 7.16 28.44 5.75
C TRP A 152 8.31 28.77 4.80
N TRP A 153 9.49 28.21 5.06
CA TRP A 153 10.61 28.35 4.14
C TRP A 153 10.30 27.73 2.75
N VAL A 154 9.76 26.50 2.70
CA VAL A 154 9.33 25.85 1.44
C VAL A 154 8.32 26.72 0.70
N PHE A 155 7.34 27.27 1.43
CA PHE A 155 6.33 28.16 0.84
C PHE A 155 6.98 29.42 0.24
N LYS A 156 7.89 30.07 0.97
CA LYS A 156 8.60 31.27 0.49
C LYS A 156 9.48 30.99 -0.71
N GLU A 157 10.16 29.85 -0.76
CA GLU A 157 10.96 29.44 -1.93
C GLU A 157 10.09 29.26 -3.18
N LEU A 158 8.93 28.60 -3.05
CA LEU A 158 7.99 28.43 -4.16
C LEU A 158 7.39 29.79 -4.60
N TRP A 159 7.08 30.65 -3.65
CA TRP A 159 6.61 32.01 -3.93
C TRP A 159 7.66 32.84 -4.68
N GLY A 160 8.90 32.81 -4.22
CA GLY A 160 10.02 33.53 -4.85
C GLY A 160 10.34 33.05 -6.29
N LYS A 161 9.95 31.84 -6.61
CA LYS A 161 10.01 31.26 -7.97
C LYS A 161 8.73 31.49 -8.80
N GLU A 162 7.81 32.29 -8.30
CA GLU A 162 6.51 32.59 -8.95
C GLU A 162 5.65 31.34 -9.19
N LEU A 163 5.91 30.25 -8.47
CA LEU A 163 5.16 29.00 -8.56
C LEU A 163 3.89 28.99 -7.70
N ILE A 164 3.73 29.94 -6.78
CA ILE A 164 2.49 30.11 -6.01
C ILE A 164 1.76 31.34 -6.52
N TYR A 165 0.50 31.17 -6.89
CA TYR A 165 -0.37 32.25 -7.36
C TYR A 165 -1.78 32.15 -6.76
N GLU A 166 -2.48 33.26 -6.69
CA GLU A 166 -3.90 33.34 -6.33
C GLU A 166 -4.75 33.15 -7.59
N GLY A 167 -5.66 32.19 -7.56
CA GLY A 167 -6.55 31.91 -8.68
C GLY A 167 -8.00 31.81 -8.24
N TYR A 168 -8.93 32.21 -9.14
CA TYR A 168 -10.36 32.02 -8.97
C TYR A 168 -10.82 30.96 -9.97
N LYS A 169 -11.12 29.75 -9.47
CA LYS A 169 -11.44 28.57 -10.29
C LYS A 169 -12.63 27.80 -9.71
N SER A 170 -13.33 27.06 -10.56
CA SER A 170 -14.28 26.04 -10.10
C SER A 170 -13.52 24.84 -9.57
N MET A 171 -13.78 24.48 -8.32
CA MET A 171 -13.12 23.38 -7.60
C MET A 171 -14.14 22.57 -6.85
N HIS A 172 -13.77 21.35 -6.42
CA HIS A 172 -14.60 20.60 -5.51
C HIS A 172 -14.53 21.19 -4.11
N VAL A 173 -15.70 21.48 -3.56
CA VAL A 173 -15.90 21.99 -2.20
C VAL A 173 -16.78 21.03 -1.42
N CYS A 174 -16.42 20.75 -0.19
CA CYS A 174 -17.30 20.06 0.75
C CYS A 174 -18.22 21.08 1.42
N PRO A 175 -19.54 21.06 1.20
CA PRO A 175 -20.46 22.05 1.78
C PRO A 175 -20.56 21.92 3.31
N ARG A 176 -20.42 20.71 3.88
CA ARG A 176 -20.44 20.49 5.33
C ARG A 176 -19.18 21.01 6.01
N CYS A 177 -18.00 20.74 5.41
CA CYS A 177 -16.71 21.18 5.96
C CYS A 177 -16.39 22.64 5.58
N GLU A 178 -17.08 23.21 4.63
CA GLU A 178 -16.90 24.58 4.08
C GLU A 178 -15.44 24.83 3.66
N THR A 179 -14.86 23.89 2.90
CA THR A 179 -13.48 23.97 2.43
C THR A 179 -13.29 23.34 1.05
N THR A 180 -12.30 23.82 0.34
CA THR A 180 -11.84 23.24 -0.92
C THR A 180 -11.09 21.94 -0.67
N LEU A 181 -11.13 21.01 -1.65
CA LEU A 181 -10.40 19.76 -1.65
C LEU A 181 -9.43 19.69 -2.85
N SER A 182 -8.30 19.03 -2.65
CA SER A 182 -7.33 18.78 -3.73
C SER A 182 -7.82 17.65 -4.65
N GLN A 183 -7.22 17.55 -5.85
CA GLN A 183 -7.58 16.52 -6.82
C GLN A 183 -7.51 15.09 -6.24
N HIS A 184 -6.49 14.80 -5.43
CA HIS A 184 -6.34 13.52 -4.75
C HIS A 184 -7.48 13.26 -3.76
N GLU A 185 -7.77 14.20 -2.86
CA GLU A 185 -8.83 14.06 -1.84
C GLU A 185 -10.22 13.81 -2.45
N VAL A 186 -10.44 14.29 -3.68
CA VAL A 186 -11.67 14.05 -4.45
C VAL A 186 -11.66 12.66 -5.08
N SER A 187 -10.52 12.21 -5.62
CA SER A 187 -10.43 10.97 -6.40
C SER A 187 -10.65 9.71 -5.57
N ASP A 188 -10.52 9.78 -4.25
CA ASP A 188 -10.52 8.60 -3.37
C ASP A 188 -11.90 8.16 -2.90
N ASN A 189 -12.94 9.00 -3.06
CA ASN A 189 -14.27 8.69 -2.53
C ASN A 189 -15.40 8.99 -3.52
N TYR A 190 -15.32 8.38 -4.71
CA TYR A 190 -16.46 8.32 -5.63
C TYR A 190 -17.41 7.20 -5.21
N LYS A 191 -18.71 7.47 -5.31
CA LYS A 191 -19.78 6.50 -5.03
C LYS A 191 -20.75 6.45 -6.21
N ASP A 192 -21.22 5.27 -6.54
CA ASP A 192 -22.31 5.13 -7.51
C ASP A 192 -23.61 5.59 -6.86
N VAL A 193 -24.23 6.59 -7.44
CA VAL A 193 -25.46 7.22 -6.96
C VAL A 193 -26.53 7.21 -8.05
N LYS A 194 -27.77 7.37 -7.62
CA LYS A 194 -28.91 7.63 -8.51
C LYS A 194 -29.40 9.04 -8.24
N ASP A 195 -29.12 9.94 -9.15
CA ASP A 195 -29.60 11.33 -9.11
C ASP A 195 -30.80 11.52 -10.03
N LEU A 196 -31.52 12.64 -9.86
CA LEU A 196 -32.58 13.04 -10.76
C LEU A 196 -31.98 13.89 -11.89
N SER A 197 -32.21 13.48 -13.12
CA SER A 197 -31.87 14.29 -14.28
C SER A 197 -33.12 14.94 -14.88
N VAL A 198 -32.94 16.10 -15.46
CA VAL A 198 -34.03 16.85 -16.09
C VAL A 198 -33.63 17.34 -17.46
N THR A 199 -34.61 17.31 -18.39
CA THR A 199 -34.59 18.06 -19.65
C THR A 199 -35.51 19.24 -19.51
N ALA A 200 -34.95 20.46 -19.52
CA ALA A 200 -35.70 21.70 -19.35
C ALA A 200 -35.98 22.40 -20.72
N LYS A 201 -37.07 23.13 -20.78
CA LYS A 201 -37.57 23.86 -21.97
C LYS A 201 -37.13 25.33 -21.90
N PHE A 202 -36.24 25.78 -22.78
CA PHE A 202 -35.79 27.18 -22.88
C PHE A 202 -36.41 27.85 -24.08
N GLU A 203 -37.40 28.70 -23.88
CA GLU A 203 -38.18 29.38 -24.96
C GLU A 203 -37.33 30.43 -25.66
N LEU A 204 -37.20 30.36 -26.98
CA LEU A 204 -36.55 31.41 -27.78
C LEU A 204 -37.31 32.73 -27.71
N GLN A 205 -36.64 33.85 -27.44
CA GLN A 205 -37.27 35.16 -27.39
C GLN A 205 -37.74 35.63 -28.79
N SER A 206 -37.05 35.16 -29.83
CA SER A 206 -37.36 35.50 -31.23
C SER A 206 -38.50 34.68 -31.83
N GLU A 207 -38.92 33.59 -31.18
CA GLU A 207 -39.88 32.62 -31.71
C GLU A 207 -40.70 31.98 -30.61
N SER A 208 -41.85 32.57 -30.27
CA SER A 208 -42.73 32.08 -29.20
C SER A 208 -43.24 30.65 -29.48
N GLY A 209 -43.26 29.80 -28.46
CA GLY A 209 -43.62 28.37 -28.57
C GLY A 209 -42.53 27.50 -29.18
N THR A 210 -41.32 28.03 -29.40
CA THR A 210 -40.13 27.26 -29.81
C THR A 210 -39.13 27.19 -28.66
N TYR A 211 -38.78 25.98 -28.25
CA TYR A 211 -37.96 25.71 -27.10
C TYR A 211 -36.65 24.99 -27.49
N VAL A 212 -35.54 25.42 -26.93
CA VAL A 212 -34.29 24.64 -26.93
C VAL A 212 -34.30 23.72 -25.70
N LEU A 213 -34.09 22.43 -25.93
CA LEU A 213 -34.04 21.45 -24.84
C LEU A 213 -32.60 21.30 -24.32
N ALA A 214 -32.40 21.49 -23.02
CA ALA A 214 -31.13 21.23 -22.39
C ALA A 214 -31.30 20.28 -21.21
N TRP A 215 -30.35 19.36 -21.05
CA TRP A 215 -30.34 18.29 -20.05
C TRP A 215 -29.29 18.58 -18.98
N THR A 216 -29.64 18.19 -17.73
CA THR A 216 -28.70 18.24 -16.60
C THR A 216 -29.00 17.17 -15.53
N THR A 217 -27.96 16.69 -14.83
CA THR A 217 -28.06 15.84 -13.64
C THR A 217 -28.03 16.62 -12.32
N THR A 218 -27.94 17.95 -12.39
CA THR A 218 -27.91 18.87 -11.25
C THR A 218 -28.99 19.94 -11.41
N PRO A 219 -30.29 19.63 -11.23
CA PRO A 219 -31.40 20.57 -11.42
C PRO A 219 -31.24 21.90 -10.67
N TRP A 220 -30.64 21.88 -9.49
CA TRP A 220 -30.36 23.07 -8.68
C TRP A 220 -29.45 24.09 -9.37
N THR A 221 -28.56 23.68 -10.31
CA THR A 221 -27.70 24.62 -11.06
C THR A 221 -28.46 25.46 -12.09
N LEU A 222 -29.64 25.01 -12.51
CA LEU A 222 -30.49 25.75 -13.44
C LEU A 222 -30.90 27.13 -12.93
N ILE A 223 -30.93 27.33 -11.60
CA ILE A 223 -31.23 28.65 -10.98
C ILE A 223 -30.16 29.68 -11.38
N GLY A 224 -28.90 29.22 -11.52
CA GLY A 224 -27.77 30.07 -11.94
C GLY A 224 -27.43 29.98 -13.42
N ASN A 225 -28.35 29.52 -14.26
CA ASN A 225 -28.17 29.46 -15.71
C ASN A 225 -27.92 30.83 -16.32
N VAL A 226 -26.88 30.97 -17.17
CA VAL A 226 -26.53 32.22 -17.86
C VAL A 226 -26.51 32.09 -19.39
N ALA A 227 -26.28 30.86 -19.89
CA ALA A 227 -26.21 30.61 -21.35
C ALA A 227 -26.61 29.16 -21.65
N LEU A 228 -26.84 28.88 -22.94
CA LEU A 228 -26.88 27.51 -23.47
C LEU A 228 -25.72 27.33 -24.43
N ALA A 229 -25.01 26.20 -24.33
CA ALA A 229 -23.91 25.86 -25.23
C ALA A 229 -24.36 24.80 -26.25
N ILE A 230 -23.94 25.00 -27.51
CA ILE A 230 -24.18 24.08 -28.62
C ILE A 230 -22.88 23.77 -29.36
N GLY A 231 -22.79 22.59 -29.98
CA GLY A 231 -21.67 22.19 -30.82
C GLY A 231 -21.84 22.63 -32.28
N GLU A 232 -20.89 23.42 -32.82
CA GLU A 232 -20.98 23.87 -34.21
C GLU A 232 -20.93 22.73 -35.25
N LYS A 233 -20.37 21.57 -34.88
CA LYS A 233 -20.25 20.42 -35.77
C LYS A 233 -21.41 19.42 -35.64
N LEU A 234 -22.36 19.68 -34.75
CA LEU A 234 -23.50 18.80 -34.49
C LEU A 234 -24.69 19.16 -35.39
N ASN A 235 -25.52 18.16 -35.69
CA ASN A 235 -26.71 18.33 -36.50
C ASN A 235 -27.93 18.61 -35.61
N TYR A 236 -28.48 19.78 -35.64
CA TYR A 236 -29.68 20.14 -34.90
C TYR A 236 -30.92 20.04 -35.79
N ILE A 237 -32.02 19.67 -35.15
CA ILE A 237 -33.31 19.56 -35.78
C ILE A 237 -34.37 20.32 -34.97
N LYS A 238 -35.39 20.83 -35.69
CA LYS A 238 -36.60 21.35 -35.11
C LYS A 238 -37.69 20.30 -35.25
N VAL A 239 -38.32 19.96 -34.18
CA VAL A 239 -39.40 18.98 -34.15
C VAL A 239 -40.65 19.60 -33.55
N LYS A 240 -41.83 19.18 -34.05
CA LYS A 240 -43.12 19.54 -33.50
C LYS A 240 -43.68 18.43 -32.67
N HIS A 241 -44.11 18.76 -31.45
CA HIS A 241 -44.86 17.86 -30.58
C HIS A 241 -46.02 18.63 -29.95
N ASN A 242 -47.21 18.15 -30.12
CA ASN A 242 -48.43 18.91 -29.81
C ASN A 242 -48.43 20.28 -30.54
N ASN A 243 -48.55 21.37 -29.81
CA ASN A 243 -48.58 22.72 -30.37
C ASN A 243 -47.26 23.50 -30.19
N GLU A 244 -46.20 22.81 -29.74
CA GLU A 244 -44.90 23.40 -29.46
C GLU A 244 -43.82 22.86 -30.37
N PHE A 245 -42.74 23.64 -30.57
CA PHE A 245 -41.57 23.27 -31.34
C PHE A 245 -40.36 23.09 -30.40
N TYR A 246 -39.54 22.06 -30.68
CA TYR A 246 -38.40 21.75 -29.86
C TYR A 246 -37.13 21.63 -30.71
N ILE A 247 -36.02 22.15 -30.22
CA ILE A 247 -34.70 22.10 -30.83
C ILE A 247 -33.80 21.23 -30.01
N LEU A 248 -33.21 20.18 -30.63
CA LEU A 248 -32.22 19.30 -30.06
C LEU A 248 -31.36 18.67 -31.16
N VAL A 249 -30.32 17.93 -30.80
CA VAL A 249 -29.52 17.18 -31.76
C VAL A 249 -30.29 15.99 -32.34
N ASP A 250 -30.16 15.75 -33.66
CA ASP A 250 -30.91 14.71 -34.38
C ASP A 250 -30.66 13.29 -33.85
N GLN A 251 -29.44 12.98 -33.45
CA GLN A 251 -29.04 11.66 -32.99
C GLN A 251 -29.75 11.21 -31.70
N ASN A 252 -30.19 12.14 -30.86
CA ASN A 252 -30.77 11.82 -29.54
C ASN A 252 -32.32 11.96 -29.49
N ILE A 253 -32.98 12.18 -30.65
CA ILE A 253 -34.40 12.45 -30.67
C ILE A 253 -35.23 11.30 -30.07
N ASP A 254 -34.91 10.04 -30.40
CA ASP A 254 -35.67 8.90 -29.95
C ASP A 254 -35.50 8.69 -28.43
N LYS A 255 -34.28 8.93 -27.92
CA LYS A 255 -33.97 8.89 -26.48
C LYS A 255 -34.72 9.97 -25.71
N VAL A 256 -34.71 11.18 -26.19
CA VAL A 256 -35.30 12.33 -25.51
C VAL A 256 -36.84 12.32 -25.59
N PHE A 257 -37.44 11.93 -26.73
CA PHE A 257 -38.89 11.88 -26.90
C PHE A 257 -39.51 10.60 -26.31
N ASN A 258 -38.77 9.53 -26.15
CA ASN A 258 -39.17 8.30 -25.42
C ASN A 258 -40.66 7.92 -25.63
N ASN A 259 -41.02 7.50 -26.85
CA ASN A 259 -42.40 7.16 -27.31
C ASN A 259 -43.40 8.33 -27.43
N LYS A 260 -43.01 9.57 -27.19
CA LYS A 260 -43.86 10.74 -27.52
C LYS A 260 -43.91 10.90 -29.06
N LYS A 261 -45.08 11.12 -29.62
CA LYS A 261 -45.24 11.39 -31.08
C LYS A 261 -44.64 12.73 -31.41
N TYR A 262 -43.83 12.81 -32.45
CA TYR A 262 -43.22 14.04 -32.95
C TYR A 262 -43.23 14.07 -34.49
N GLU A 263 -43.06 15.25 -35.03
CA GLU A 263 -42.90 15.50 -36.46
C GLU A 263 -41.63 16.33 -36.67
N ILE A 264 -40.70 15.86 -37.51
CA ILE A 264 -39.49 16.62 -37.88
C ILE A 264 -39.88 17.72 -38.87
N ILE A 265 -39.71 18.95 -38.44
CA ILE A 265 -40.01 20.13 -39.25
C ILE A 265 -38.84 20.46 -40.20
N GLY A 266 -37.60 20.29 -39.73
CA GLY A 266 -36.43 20.52 -40.56
C GLY A 266 -35.12 20.53 -39.75
N LYS A 267 -34.00 20.58 -40.49
CA LYS A 267 -32.68 20.77 -39.92
C LYS A 267 -32.42 22.24 -39.65
N ILE A 268 -31.65 22.52 -38.60
CA ILE A 268 -31.22 23.86 -38.23
C ILE A 268 -29.71 23.93 -38.32
N ASN A 269 -29.18 24.92 -38.97
CA ASN A 269 -27.75 25.19 -38.94
C ASN A 269 -27.35 25.74 -37.55
N PRO A 270 -26.39 25.17 -36.83
CA PRO A 270 -25.95 25.69 -35.53
C PRO A 270 -25.66 27.19 -35.52
N LYS A 271 -25.10 27.72 -36.60
CA LYS A 271 -24.80 29.16 -36.74
C LYS A 271 -26.02 30.05 -36.67
N GLU A 272 -27.21 29.52 -36.99
CA GLU A 272 -28.48 30.28 -36.89
C GLU A 272 -28.98 30.35 -35.45
N LEU A 273 -28.50 29.45 -34.57
CA LEU A 273 -28.86 29.43 -33.13
C LEU A 273 -27.92 30.29 -32.31
N ILE A 274 -26.61 30.33 -32.68
CA ILE A 274 -25.61 31.09 -31.94
C ILE A 274 -25.98 32.58 -31.94
N GLY A 275 -25.94 33.19 -30.75
CA GLY A 275 -26.32 34.58 -30.54
C GLY A 275 -27.80 34.81 -30.28
N LYS A 276 -28.70 33.83 -30.54
CA LYS A 276 -30.10 33.95 -30.15
C LYS A 276 -30.30 34.02 -28.65
N LYS A 277 -31.28 34.78 -28.21
CA LYS A 277 -31.68 34.93 -26.82
C LYS A 277 -32.85 34.01 -26.51
N TYR A 278 -32.87 33.51 -25.27
CA TYR A 278 -33.96 32.69 -24.73
C TYR A 278 -34.52 33.31 -23.43
N LYS A 279 -35.73 32.94 -23.05
CA LYS A 279 -36.33 33.33 -21.78
C LYS A 279 -35.72 32.50 -20.65
N PRO A 280 -35.29 33.11 -19.52
CA PRO A 280 -34.76 32.34 -18.40
C PRO A 280 -35.82 31.44 -17.77
N LEU A 281 -35.37 30.32 -17.21
CA LEU A 281 -36.25 29.45 -16.39
C LEU A 281 -36.66 30.12 -15.07
N PHE A 282 -35.73 30.91 -14.52
CA PHE A 282 -35.88 31.66 -13.27
C PHE A 282 -35.54 33.14 -13.52
N ASP A 283 -36.35 34.04 -13.05
CA ASP A 283 -36.23 35.49 -13.33
C ASP A 283 -35.46 36.27 -12.23
N TYR A 284 -34.90 35.56 -11.24
CA TYR A 284 -34.30 36.20 -10.06
C TYR A 284 -33.18 37.19 -10.38
N TYR A 285 -32.37 36.92 -11.41
CA TYR A 285 -31.19 37.70 -11.78
C TYR A 285 -31.37 38.62 -12.98
N VAL A 286 -32.57 38.68 -13.56
CA VAL A 286 -32.88 39.49 -14.76
C VAL A 286 -32.64 40.98 -14.52
N ASN A 287 -32.97 41.47 -13.33
CA ASN A 287 -32.84 42.88 -12.95
C ASN A 287 -31.57 43.22 -12.20
N GLU A 288 -30.74 42.24 -11.90
CA GLU A 288 -29.48 42.45 -11.20
C GLU A 288 -28.43 43.14 -12.08
N ASN A 289 -27.54 43.93 -11.45
CA ASN A 289 -26.45 44.60 -12.15
C ASN A 289 -25.24 43.65 -12.27
N LEU A 290 -25.30 42.73 -13.22
CA LEU A 290 -24.27 41.75 -13.45
C LEU A 290 -23.26 42.21 -14.50
N PRO A 291 -21.98 41.88 -14.35
CA PRO A 291 -20.99 42.05 -15.42
C PRO A 291 -21.42 41.29 -16.69
N ASN A 292 -21.18 41.90 -17.88
CA ASN A 292 -21.51 41.34 -19.19
C ASN A 292 -22.99 40.93 -19.33
N LYS A 293 -23.89 41.66 -18.72
CA LYS A 293 -25.34 41.39 -18.73
C LYS A 293 -25.93 41.31 -20.13
N GLU A 294 -25.33 41.99 -21.11
CA GLU A 294 -25.71 41.94 -22.53
C GLU A 294 -25.60 40.52 -23.11
N ASN A 295 -24.72 39.66 -22.56
CA ASN A 295 -24.53 38.27 -22.98
C ASN A 295 -25.40 37.29 -22.20
N LEU A 296 -26.19 37.74 -21.22
CA LEU A 296 -27.03 36.89 -20.41
C LEU A 296 -28.14 36.25 -21.25
N TYR A 297 -28.40 34.95 -20.98
CA TYR A 297 -29.42 34.12 -21.65
C TYR A 297 -29.23 34.03 -23.16
N THR A 298 -27.99 33.83 -23.60
CA THR A 298 -27.62 33.73 -25.03
C THR A 298 -27.15 32.30 -25.33
N ILE A 299 -27.44 31.80 -26.53
CA ILE A 299 -26.89 30.55 -27.06
C ILE A 299 -25.49 30.82 -27.61
N VAL A 300 -24.52 30.05 -27.14
CA VAL A 300 -23.11 30.16 -27.52
C VAL A 300 -22.56 28.84 -28.07
N SER A 301 -21.45 28.89 -28.81
CA SER A 301 -20.75 27.69 -29.26
C SER A 301 -19.74 27.17 -28.21
N ALA A 302 -19.64 25.84 -28.09
CA ALA A 302 -18.61 25.20 -27.28
C ALA A 302 -18.19 23.86 -27.89
N ASP A 303 -16.87 23.56 -27.82
CA ASP A 303 -16.29 22.34 -28.40
C ASP A 303 -16.54 21.10 -27.56
N PHE A 304 -16.83 21.24 -26.27
CA PHE A 304 -17.06 20.13 -25.35
C PHE A 304 -18.49 19.54 -25.42
N VAL A 305 -19.37 20.11 -26.19
CA VAL A 305 -20.74 19.60 -26.35
C VAL A 305 -20.73 18.32 -27.18
N THR A 306 -21.20 17.21 -26.58
CA THR A 306 -21.25 15.88 -27.20
C THR A 306 -22.69 15.40 -27.40
N THR A 307 -22.85 14.25 -28.07
CA THR A 307 -24.12 13.56 -28.28
C THR A 307 -24.25 12.26 -27.49
N GLU A 308 -23.30 11.97 -26.61
CA GLU A 308 -23.29 10.73 -25.82
C GLU A 308 -24.49 10.67 -24.87
N ASP A 309 -24.77 11.79 -24.18
CA ASP A 309 -25.91 11.95 -23.30
C ASP A 309 -26.65 13.26 -23.54
N GLY A 310 -27.91 13.31 -23.05
CA GLY A 310 -28.74 14.51 -23.06
C GLY A 310 -29.24 14.89 -24.46
N THR A 311 -29.34 16.17 -24.71
CA THR A 311 -30.05 16.78 -25.90
C THR A 311 -29.07 17.34 -26.93
N GLY A 312 -27.74 17.25 -26.71
CA GLY A 312 -26.72 17.98 -27.50
C GLY A 312 -26.75 19.51 -27.26
N VAL A 313 -27.37 19.94 -26.18
CA VAL A 313 -27.36 21.32 -25.67
C VAL A 313 -27.06 21.27 -24.19
N VAL A 314 -26.06 22.01 -23.77
CA VAL A 314 -25.59 22.06 -22.35
C VAL A 314 -26.01 23.40 -21.73
N HIS A 315 -26.65 23.37 -20.57
CA HIS A 315 -26.90 24.60 -19.82
C HIS A 315 -25.60 25.05 -19.13
N ILE A 316 -25.32 26.32 -19.09
CA ILE A 316 -24.09 26.91 -18.60
C ILE A 316 -24.31 27.67 -17.30
N ALA A 317 -23.61 27.28 -16.22
CA ALA A 317 -23.59 27.93 -14.92
C ALA A 317 -22.13 28.11 -14.44
N PRO A 318 -21.42 29.18 -14.82
CA PRO A 318 -19.97 29.33 -14.60
C PRO A 318 -19.47 29.17 -13.17
N ALA A 319 -20.33 29.37 -12.19
CA ALA A 319 -19.99 29.18 -10.77
C ALA A 319 -19.92 27.69 -10.34
N PHE A 320 -20.41 26.73 -11.14
CA PHE A 320 -20.62 25.33 -10.71
C PHE A 320 -20.09 24.29 -11.68
N GLY A 321 -19.25 24.69 -12.64
CA GLY A 321 -18.57 23.80 -13.59
C GLY A 321 -17.24 24.40 -14.03
N GLU A 322 -16.20 23.56 -14.21
CA GLU A 322 -14.89 24.03 -14.72
C GLU A 322 -14.99 24.45 -16.19
N GLU A 323 -15.63 23.62 -17.02
CA GLU A 323 -15.85 23.91 -18.44
C GLU A 323 -16.76 25.12 -18.62
N ASP A 324 -17.82 25.23 -17.82
CA ASP A 324 -18.73 26.37 -17.78
C ASP A 324 -18.00 27.67 -17.43
N MET A 325 -17.10 27.61 -16.44
CA MET A 325 -16.30 28.75 -16.02
C MET A 325 -15.32 29.22 -17.11
N ASN A 326 -14.64 28.26 -17.77
CA ASN A 326 -13.71 28.56 -18.86
C ASN A 326 -14.44 29.16 -20.05
N LEU A 327 -15.59 28.57 -20.44
CA LEU A 327 -16.46 29.11 -21.48
C LEU A 327 -17.00 30.50 -21.10
N GLY A 328 -17.35 30.65 -19.82
CA GLY A 328 -17.81 31.95 -19.28
C GLY A 328 -16.78 33.06 -19.43
N LYS A 329 -15.51 32.76 -19.18
CA LYS A 329 -14.39 33.70 -19.40
C LYS A 329 -14.18 34.00 -20.91
N GLU A 330 -14.14 32.96 -21.74
CA GLU A 330 -13.93 33.04 -23.17
C GLU A 330 -15.03 33.89 -23.88
N LYS A 331 -16.30 33.56 -23.60
CA LYS A 331 -17.46 34.20 -24.22
C LYS A 331 -17.92 35.44 -23.46
N LYS A 332 -17.24 35.86 -22.41
CA LYS A 332 -17.59 36.99 -21.53
C LYS A 332 -19.04 36.88 -21.04
N LEU A 333 -19.40 35.71 -20.48
CA LEU A 333 -20.74 35.50 -19.92
C LEU A 333 -20.84 36.16 -18.54
N SER A 334 -22.08 36.38 -18.08
CA SER A 334 -22.35 36.77 -16.69
C SER A 334 -21.98 35.67 -15.73
N PHE A 335 -21.73 36.02 -14.47
CA PHE A 335 -21.38 35.10 -13.42
C PHE A 335 -22.41 35.19 -12.27
N ILE A 336 -23.15 34.10 -12.05
CA ILE A 336 -24.17 33.97 -11.00
C ILE A 336 -23.78 32.90 -10.03
N GLN A 337 -23.53 33.25 -8.77
CA GLN A 337 -23.21 32.34 -7.69
C GLN A 337 -24.32 32.29 -6.66
N HIS A 338 -25.40 31.58 -6.98
CA HIS A 338 -26.59 31.48 -6.17
C HIS A 338 -26.52 30.52 -4.99
N VAL A 339 -25.34 29.88 -4.74
CA VAL A 339 -25.10 28.97 -3.63
C VAL A 339 -23.90 29.47 -2.83
N LYS A 340 -24.02 29.45 -1.51
CA LYS A 340 -22.94 29.75 -0.54
C LYS A 340 -22.01 28.52 -0.41
N MET A 341 -20.78 28.70 0.12
CA MET A 341 -19.81 27.60 0.30
C MET A 341 -20.35 26.48 1.19
N ASN A 342 -21.24 26.76 2.10
CA ASN A 342 -21.94 25.75 2.93
C ASN A 342 -23.08 25.02 2.19
N GLY A 343 -23.21 25.17 0.91
CA GLY A 343 -24.23 24.52 0.08
C GLY A 343 -25.62 25.15 0.17
N GLN A 344 -25.82 26.22 0.92
CA GLN A 344 -27.11 26.89 1.02
C GLN A 344 -27.35 27.86 -0.14
N ILE A 345 -28.55 27.83 -0.72
CA ILE A 345 -28.98 28.77 -1.75
C ILE A 345 -29.10 30.16 -1.14
N THR A 346 -28.70 31.18 -1.89
CA THR A 346 -28.71 32.58 -1.47
C THR A 346 -30.14 33.17 -1.45
N ASP A 347 -30.28 34.31 -0.77
CA ASP A 347 -31.61 34.91 -0.52
C ASP A 347 -32.27 35.49 -1.81
N GLU A 348 -31.46 35.76 -2.85
CA GLU A 348 -31.94 36.24 -4.17
C GLU A 348 -32.83 35.20 -4.87
N ALA A 349 -32.64 33.92 -4.60
CA ALA A 349 -33.44 32.83 -5.20
C ALA A 349 -34.78 32.59 -4.51
N LYS A 350 -35.27 33.53 -3.72
CA LYS A 350 -36.60 33.58 -3.10
C LYS A 350 -37.07 32.29 -2.46
N GLU A 351 -37.96 31.52 -3.11
CA GLU A 351 -38.56 30.29 -2.61
C GLU A 351 -37.58 29.15 -2.38
N PHE A 352 -36.38 29.24 -2.96
CA PHE A 352 -35.29 28.28 -2.73
C PHE A 352 -34.29 28.75 -1.68
N ALA A 353 -34.37 30.00 -1.20
CA ALA A 353 -33.45 30.59 -0.24
C ALA A 353 -33.27 29.74 1.01
N GLY A 354 -32.00 29.52 1.40
CA GLY A 354 -31.63 28.75 2.59
C GLY A 354 -31.71 27.22 2.43
N LEU A 355 -32.20 26.70 1.30
CA LEU A 355 -32.17 25.26 1.03
C LEU A 355 -30.75 24.79 0.74
N GLU A 356 -30.40 23.62 1.25
CA GLU A 356 -29.13 22.96 0.90
C GLU A 356 -29.26 22.24 -0.44
N VAL A 357 -28.34 22.49 -1.39
CA VAL A 357 -28.44 21.94 -2.75
C VAL A 357 -28.25 20.43 -2.82
N LYS A 358 -27.41 19.82 -1.98
CA LYS A 358 -27.22 18.36 -1.86
C LYS A 358 -27.05 17.95 -0.39
N PRO A 359 -28.13 17.98 0.42
CA PRO A 359 -28.06 17.56 1.82
C PRO A 359 -27.65 16.10 1.94
N LYS A 360 -26.78 15.78 2.91
CA LYS A 360 -26.19 14.44 3.09
C LYS A 360 -27.23 13.32 3.21
N ASP A 361 -28.29 13.56 3.97
CA ASP A 361 -29.31 12.55 4.29
C ASP A 361 -30.34 12.35 3.15
N ASN A 362 -30.53 13.35 2.30
CA ASN A 362 -31.43 13.30 1.14
C ASN A 362 -30.88 14.20 0.00
N PRO A 363 -29.89 13.73 -0.77
CA PRO A 363 -29.21 14.55 -1.79
C PRO A 363 -30.13 15.14 -2.86
N SER A 364 -31.27 14.50 -3.15
CA SER A 364 -32.23 14.95 -4.16
C SER A 364 -33.32 15.88 -3.62
N ALA A 365 -33.30 16.28 -2.34
CA ALA A 365 -34.39 17.05 -1.72
C ALA A 365 -34.62 18.40 -2.43
N THR A 366 -33.56 19.13 -2.72
CA THR A 366 -33.65 20.45 -3.41
C THR A 366 -33.93 20.26 -4.89
N ASP A 367 -33.36 19.25 -5.53
CA ASP A 367 -33.63 18.93 -6.94
C ASP A 367 -35.12 18.67 -7.17
N ARG A 368 -35.80 17.93 -6.29
CA ARG A 368 -37.24 17.70 -6.35
C ARG A 368 -38.05 19.00 -6.31
N LYS A 369 -37.65 19.97 -5.50
CA LYS A 369 -38.32 21.28 -5.43
C LYS A 369 -38.12 22.09 -6.72
N VAL A 370 -36.91 22.04 -7.28
CA VAL A 370 -36.65 22.68 -8.59
C VAL A 370 -37.47 22.02 -9.69
N ILE A 371 -37.56 20.70 -9.70
CA ILE A 371 -38.37 19.94 -10.67
C ILE A 371 -39.87 20.28 -10.53
N GLU A 372 -40.38 20.36 -9.31
CA GLU A 372 -41.76 20.76 -9.05
C GLU A 372 -42.05 22.18 -9.56
N TYR A 373 -41.13 23.14 -9.34
CA TYR A 373 -41.23 24.49 -9.91
C TYR A 373 -41.29 24.47 -11.43
N LEU A 374 -40.39 23.71 -12.07
CA LEU A 374 -40.38 23.60 -13.53
C LEU A 374 -41.67 22.97 -14.10
N LYS A 375 -42.23 21.97 -13.43
CA LYS A 375 -43.55 21.36 -13.75
C LYS A 375 -44.65 22.38 -13.66
N ASN A 376 -44.71 23.12 -12.56
CA ASN A 376 -45.79 24.13 -12.33
C ASN A 376 -45.75 25.29 -13.31
N LYS A 377 -44.59 25.58 -13.91
CA LYS A 377 -44.39 26.60 -14.92
C LYS A 377 -44.46 26.07 -16.37
N ASP A 378 -44.74 24.79 -16.55
CA ASP A 378 -44.65 24.10 -17.85
C ASP A 378 -43.29 24.23 -18.57
N LEU A 379 -42.20 24.21 -17.78
CA LEU A 379 -40.82 24.34 -18.27
C LEU A 379 -40.04 23.02 -18.22
N LEU A 380 -40.66 21.94 -17.74
CA LEU A 380 -40.09 20.61 -17.71
C LEU A 380 -40.53 19.80 -18.93
N PHE A 381 -39.58 19.23 -19.68
CA PHE A 381 -39.88 18.33 -20.79
C PHE A 381 -39.82 16.85 -20.34
N LEU A 382 -38.78 16.47 -19.58
CA LEU A 382 -38.56 15.10 -19.14
C LEU A 382 -37.84 15.07 -17.78
N GLU A 383 -38.18 14.09 -16.94
CA GLU A 383 -37.51 13.77 -15.68
C GLU A 383 -37.17 12.28 -15.67
N GLU A 384 -35.95 11.92 -15.32
CA GLU A 384 -35.47 10.54 -15.28
C GLU A 384 -34.52 10.31 -14.09
N GLU A 385 -34.43 9.07 -13.60
CA GLU A 385 -33.34 8.66 -12.71
C GLU A 385 -32.09 8.38 -13.55
N TYR A 386 -30.97 8.93 -13.12
CA TYR A 386 -29.68 8.77 -13.78
C TYR A 386 -28.68 8.18 -12.80
N ALA A 387 -28.12 6.99 -13.13
CA ALA A 387 -27.10 6.33 -12.33
C ALA A 387 -25.70 6.75 -12.82
N HIS A 388 -24.90 7.28 -11.94
CA HIS A 388 -23.53 7.71 -12.24
C HIS A 388 -22.64 7.70 -11.01
N SER A 389 -21.32 7.81 -11.23
CA SER A 389 -20.34 7.95 -10.16
C SER A 389 -20.22 9.41 -9.74
N TYR A 390 -20.33 9.71 -8.45
CA TYR A 390 -20.34 11.05 -7.89
C TYR A 390 -19.33 11.22 -6.74
N PRO A 391 -18.54 12.31 -6.71
CA PRO A 391 -17.53 12.52 -5.68
C PRO A 391 -18.13 12.88 -4.33
N HIS A 392 -17.60 12.28 -3.27
CA HIS A 392 -17.97 12.55 -1.89
C HIS A 392 -16.75 12.97 -1.08
N CYS A 393 -16.97 13.73 -0.01
CA CYS A 393 -15.91 14.10 0.91
C CYS A 393 -15.30 12.86 1.57
N TYR A 394 -14.01 12.69 1.44
CA TYR A 394 -13.28 11.54 1.98
C TYR A 394 -13.33 11.44 3.52
N ARG A 395 -13.78 12.49 4.22
CA ARG A 395 -13.87 12.55 5.69
C ARG A 395 -15.28 12.53 6.24
N CYS A 396 -16.18 13.40 5.75
CA CYS A 396 -17.55 13.49 6.27
C CYS A 396 -18.58 12.78 5.39
N GLU A 397 -18.16 12.25 4.24
CA GLU A 397 -19.00 11.52 3.26
C GLU A 397 -20.15 12.34 2.63
N SER A 398 -20.14 13.66 2.81
CA SER A 398 -21.11 14.53 2.14
C SER A 398 -20.83 14.61 0.63
N PRO A 399 -21.83 14.69 -0.23
CA PRO A 399 -21.66 14.98 -1.65
C PRO A 399 -20.88 16.27 -1.84
N LEU A 400 -19.93 16.29 -2.80
CA LEU A 400 -19.15 17.48 -3.12
C LEU A 400 -19.88 18.35 -4.12
N LEU A 401 -19.58 19.64 -4.11
CA LEU A 401 -20.07 20.59 -5.09
C LEU A 401 -18.91 21.08 -5.96
N ASN A 402 -19.09 21.16 -7.26
CA ASN A 402 -18.28 22.04 -8.09
C ASN A 402 -18.63 23.48 -7.72
N TYR A 403 -17.65 24.27 -7.32
CA TYR A 403 -17.88 25.60 -6.74
C TYR A 403 -16.73 26.55 -7.08
N ALA A 404 -17.05 27.68 -7.65
CA ALA A 404 -16.07 28.69 -7.97
C ALA A 404 -15.68 29.49 -6.73
N THR A 405 -14.39 29.45 -6.40
CA THR A 405 -13.84 30.19 -5.26
C THR A 405 -12.38 30.55 -5.47
N SER A 406 -11.87 31.50 -4.69
CA SER A 406 -10.45 31.84 -4.66
C SER A 406 -9.67 30.80 -3.86
N SER A 407 -8.47 30.50 -4.31
CA SER A 407 -7.51 29.66 -3.61
C SER A 407 -6.10 30.07 -4.01
N LEU A 408 -5.10 29.70 -3.17
CA LEU A 408 -3.71 29.70 -3.59
C LEU A 408 -3.40 28.37 -4.27
N PHE A 409 -2.69 28.45 -5.38
CA PHE A 409 -2.30 27.29 -6.18
C PHE A 409 -0.79 27.21 -6.32
N VAL A 410 -0.26 25.99 -6.29
CA VAL A 410 1.06 25.70 -6.85
C VAL A 410 0.87 25.43 -8.34
N ASN A 411 1.61 26.14 -9.21
CA ASN A 411 1.59 26.02 -10.66
C ASN A 411 2.30 24.74 -11.11
N VAL A 412 1.64 23.59 -10.89
CA VAL A 412 2.19 22.26 -11.23
C VAL A 412 2.24 22.06 -12.74
N THR A 413 1.34 22.68 -13.48
CA THR A 413 1.29 22.57 -14.95
C THR A 413 2.55 23.11 -15.61
N GLU A 414 3.17 24.15 -15.05
CA GLU A 414 4.47 24.69 -15.51
C GLU A 414 5.63 23.72 -15.22
N LEU A 415 5.52 22.92 -14.17
CA LEU A 415 6.55 21.97 -13.76
C LEU A 415 6.42 20.62 -14.47
N LYS A 416 5.35 20.36 -15.22
CA LYS A 416 4.97 19.04 -15.74
C LYS A 416 6.10 18.32 -16.48
N ASP A 417 6.77 18.98 -17.42
CA ASP A 417 7.86 18.37 -18.20
C ASP A 417 9.04 17.98 -17.31
N LYS A 418 9.35 18.81 -16.31
CA LYS A 418 10.41 18.52 -15.33
C LYS A 418 10.02 17.35 -14.43
N LEU A 419 8.78 17.30 -13.97
CA LEU A 419 8.25 16.20 -13.16
C LEU A 419 8.35 14.87 -13.90
N LEU A 420 7.88 14.83 -15.14
CA LEU A 420 7.95 13.63 -16.00
C LEU A 420 9.41 13.21 -16.27
N LYS A 421 10.32 14.17 -16.47
CA LYS A 421 11.75 13.92 -16.67
C LYS A 421 12.37 13.28 -15.41
N HIS A 422 12.17 13.87 -14.24
CA HIS A 422 12.75 13.37 -12.98
C HIS A 422 12.12 12.04 -12.55
N ALA A 423 10.84 11.81 -12.81
CA ALA A 423 10.18 10.53 -12.53
C ALA A 423 10.83 9.34 -13.26
N LYS A 424 11.47 9.57 -14.42
CA LYS A 424 12.17 8.52 -15.17
C LYS A 424 13.42 8.00 -14.44
N HIS A 425 14.05 8.81 -13.59
CA HIS A 425 15.22 8.42 -12.80
C HIS A 425 14.87 7.53 -11.61
N ILE A 426 13.63 7.53 -11.17
CA ILE A 426 13.18 6.76 -10.01
C ILE A 426 13.04 5.29 -10.39
N ASN A 427 13.63 4.41 -9.59
CA ASN A 427 13.44 2.98 -9.69
C ASN A 427 12.15 2.57 -8.94
N TRP A 428 11.20 1.95 -9.65
CA TRP A 428 9.91 1.52 -9.11
C TRP A 428 9.85 0.00 -8.97
N MET A 429 9.38 -0.45 -7.82
CA MET A 429 9.03 -1.84 -7.58
C MET A 429 7.56 -1.91 -7.12
N PRO A 430 6.66 -2.47 -7.92
CA PRO A 430 6.89 -3.03 -9.27
C PRO A 430 7.04 -1.96 -10.36
N GLU A 431 7.77 -2.27 -11.41
CA GLU A 431 8.15 -1.34 -12.47
C GLU A 431 6.95 -0.70 -13.20
N HIS A 432 5.86 -1.45 -13.38
CA HIS A 432 4.66 -0.96 -14.09
C HIS A 432 3.99 0.25 -13.40
N MET A 433 4.28 0.51 -12.13
CA MET A 433 3.78 1.70 -11.42
C MET A 433 4.37 2.99 -11.96
N LYS A 434 5.59 2.94 -12.52
CA LYS A 434 6.33 4.09 -13.03
C LYS A 434 5.56 4.83 -14.12
N GLU A 435 5.25 4.15 -15.19
CA GLU A 435 4.58 4.76 -16.37
C GLU A 435 3.05 4.64 -16.26
N GLY A 436 2.56 3.52 -15.73
CA GLY A 436 1.14 3.25 -15.63
C GLY A 436 0.42 4.18 -14.66
N ARG A 437 0.63 4.04 -13.37
CA ARG A 437 -0.15 4.78 -12.36
C ARG A 437 0.43 6.16 -12.05
N PHE A 438 1.73 6.23 -11.75
CA PHE A 438 2.37 7.49 -11.38
C PHE A 438 2.58 8.39 -12.61
N GLY A 439 3.06 7.84 -13.73
CA GLY A 439 3.26 8.58 -14.98
C GLY A 439 1.96 9.19 -15.50
N ASN A 440 0.90 8.38 -15.62
CA ASN A 440 -0.43 8.88 -16.05
C ASN A 440 -0.98 9.96 -15.11
N TRP A 441 -0.72 9.87 -13.79
CA TRP A 441 -1.11 10.90 -12.85
C TRP A 441 -0.36 12.21 -13.10
N LEU A 442 0.95 12.15 -13.36
CA LEU A 442 1.76 13.33 -13.69
C LEU A 442 1.34 13.97 -15.02
N GLU A 443 1.02 13.17 -16.04
CA GLU A 443 0.51 13.68 -17.33
C GLU A 443 -0.81 14.40 -17.17
N GLY A 444 -1.70 13.89 -16.32
CA GLY A 444 -2.99 14.50 -15.99
C GLY A 444 -2.93 15.56 -14.88
N ALA A 445 -1.73 15.89 -14.36
CA ALA A 445 -1.61 16.80 -13.22
C ALA A 445 -2.12 18.19 -13.53
N ARG A 446 -2.89 18.73 -12.59
CA ARG A 446 -3.44 20.08 -12.57
C ARG A 446 -2.73 20.91 -11.50
N ASP A 447 -2.96 22.23 -11.53
CA ASP A 447 -2.46 23.10 -10.48
C ASP A 447 -3.04 22.71 -9.14
N TRP A 448 -2.17 22.66 -8.15
CA TRP A 448 -2.52 22.15 -6.80
C TRP A 448 -3.04 23.28 -5.92
N SER A 449 -4.31 23.20 -5.53
CA SER A 449 -4.92 24.10 -4.53
C SER A 449 -4.37 23.80 -3.14
N ILE A 450 -3.68 24.76 -2.53
CA ILE A 450 -2.99 24.61 -1.24
C ILE A 450 -3.63 25.36 -0.08
N SER A 451 -4.64 26.18 -0.29
CA SER A 451 -5.36 26.85 0.81
C SER A 451 -6.58 26.05 1.26
N ARG A 452 -6.80 26.02 2.56
CA ARG A 452 -7.94 25.39 3.22
C ARG A 452 -8.61 26.39 4.16
N GLN A 453 -9.91 26.55 4.02
CA GLN A 453 -10.74 27.46 4.85
C GLN A 453 -11.06 26.81 6.19
N ARG A 454 -10.00 26.31 6.88
CA ARG A 454 -10.10 25.55 8.11
C ARG A 454 -9.27 26.19 9.23
N PHE A 455 -9.12 25.50 10.38
CA PHE A 455 -8.57 26.07 11.59
C PHE A 455 -7.32 25.37 12.12
N TRP A 456 -7.23 24.03 11.99
CA TRP A 456 -6.14 23.21 12.51
C TRP A 456 -5.18 22.78 11.39
N GLY A 457 -4.08 23.50 11.24
CA GLY A 457 -3.04 23.29 10.21
C GLY A 457 -1.97 24.37 10.29
N SER A 458 -0.89 24.19 9.54
CA SER A 458 0.11 25.21 9.32
C SER A 458 -0.50 26.42 8.63
N VAL A 459 -0.30 27.58 9.16
CA VAL A 459 -0.89 28.80 8.59
C VAL A 459 -0.16 29.22 7.30
N ILE A 460 -0.89 29.78 6.35
CA ILE A 460 -0.32 30.40 5.16
C ILE A 460 0.45 31.67 5.59
N PRO A 461 1.77 31.78 5.30
CA PRO A 461 2.62 32.85 5.80
C PRO A 461 2.56 34.11 4.93
N ILE A 462 1.36 34.57 4.59
CA ILE A 462 1.14 35.81 3.80
C ILE A 462 0.43 36.86 4.66
N TRP A 463 1.01 38.04 4.76
CA TRP A 463 0.38 39.23 5.33
C TRP A 463 0.02 40.22 4.22
N ILE A 464 -1.16 40.79 4.25
CA ILE A 464 -1.69 41.72 3.27
C ILE A 464 -1.96 43.07 3.97
N CYS A 465 -1.48 44.15 3.37
CA CYS A 465 -1.75 45.49 3.86
C CYS A 465 -3.23 45.88 3.68
N ASN A 466 -3.87 46.33 4.74
CA ASN A 466 -5.27 46.79 4.69
C ASN A 466 -5.48 48.01 3.78
N LYS A 467 -4.42 48.84 3.59
CA LYS A 467 -4.47 50.10 2.83
C LYS A 467 -4.02 49.97 1.38
N CYS A 468 -2.79 49.51 1.10
CA CYS A 468 -2.23 49.45 -0.26
C CYS A 468 -2.34 48.06 -0.88
N LYS A 469 -2.83 47.05 -0.15
CA LYS A 469 -2.96 45.66 -0.62
C LYS A 469 -1.62 44.95 -0.93
N ASP A 470 -0.49 45.54 -0.56
CA ASP A 470 0.81 44.90 -0.69
C ASP A 470 0.87 43.59 0.09
N LYS A 471 1.58 42.61 -0.45
CA LYS A 471 1.70 41.25 0.12
C LYS A 471 3.13 41.00 0.62
N LYS A 472 3.26 40.57 1.88
CA LYS A 472 4.51 40.14 2.47
C LYS A 472 4.47 38.66 2.81
N VAL A 473 5.37 37.86 2.24
CA VAL A 473 5.54 36.43 2.52
C VAL A 473 6.68 36.26 3.51
N ILE A 474 6.41 35.58 4.61
CA ILE A 474 7.36 35.33 5.70
C ILE A 474 7.88 33.88 5.58
N GLY A 475 9.20 33.70 5.67
CA GLY A 475 9.84 32.39 5.52
C GLY A 475 10.52 31.86 6.77
N SER A 476 10.54 32.63 7.87
CA SER A 476 11.14 32.19 9.13
C SER A 476 10.50 32.89 10.33
N ILE A 477 10.66 32.26 11.49
CA ILE A 477 10.26 32.86 12.80
C ILE A 477 11.03 34.15 13.05
N GLU A 478 12.35 34.14 12.83
CA GLU A 478 13.21 35.32 13.00
C GLU A 478 12.73 36.53 12.18
N GLU A 479 12.33 36.29 10.91
CA GLU A 479 11.79 37.36 10.07
C GLU A 479 10.51 37.95 10.63
N LEU A 480 9.58 37.12 11.13
CA LEU A 480 8.33 37.59 11.72
C LEU A 480 8.56 38.33 13.04
N GLU A 481 9.43 37.79 13.90
CA GLU A 481 9.80 38.45 15.18
C GLU A 481 10.41 39.83 14.92
N LYS A 482 11.29 39.95 13.94
CA LYS A 482 11.91 41.25 13.58
C LYS A 482 10.90 42.29 13.06
N LEU A 483 9.89 41.86 12.33
CA LEU A 483 8.87 42.77 11.77
C LEU A 483 7.81 43.14 12.79
N SER A 484 7.40 42.21 13.63
CA SER A 484 6.30 42.39 14.57
C SER A 484 6.76 42.88 15.98
N GLY A 485 8.02 42.63 16.34
CA GLY A 485 8.52 42.83 17.71
C GLY A 485 7.99 41.83 18.74
N VAL A 486 7.27 40.79 18.31
CA VAL A 486 6.62 39.80 19.19
C VAL A 486 7.41 38.48 19.12
N LYS A 487 7.69 37.88 20.28
CA LYS A 487 8.33 36.57 20.40
C LYS A 487 7.35 35.49 19.97
N ILE A 488 7.75 34.64 19.04
CA ILE A 488 6.93 33.57 18.46
C ILE A 488 7.27 32.25 19.12
N THR A 489 6.29 31.57 19.67
CA THR A 489 6.42 30.26 20.32
C THR A 489 5.52 29.19 19.72
N ASP A 490 4.60 29.58 18.85
CA ASP A 490 3.66 28.69 18.18
C ASP A 490 3.25 29.29 16.82
N LEU A 491 3.15 28.46 15.77
CA LEU A 491 2.79 28.91 14.43
C LEU A 491 1.34 28.56 14.04
N HIS A 492 0.52 28.11 15.00
CA HIS A 492 -0.88 27.82 14.72
C HIS A 492 -1.74 29.09 14.63
N LYS A 493 -2.86 28.96 13.94
CA LYS A 493 -3.75 30.06 13.57
C LYS A 493 -4.15 30.96 14.76
N HIS A 494 -4.52 30.42 15.89
CA HIS A 494 -4.99 31.17 17.06
C HIS A 494 -3.90 31.99 17.77
N PHE A 495 -2.61 31.73 17.45
CA PHE A 495 -1.49 32.56 17.87
C PHE A 495 -1.11 33.55 16.78
N ILE A 496 -0.94 33.11 15.55
CA ILE A 496 -0.35 33.90 14.46
C ILE A 496 -1.35 34.92 13.89
N ASP A 497 -2.65 34.66 13.90
CA ASP A 497 -3.66 35.61 13.41
C ASP A 497 -3.70 36.91 14.22
N LYS A 498 -3.11 36.93 15.44
CA LYS A 498 -3.00 38.09 16.31
C LYS A 498 -1.78 38.96 15.96
N ILE A 499 -0.88 38.47 15.11
CA ILE A 499 0.36 39.16 14.78
C ILE A 499 0.13 40.10 13.62
N GLU A 500 0.22 41.38 13.92
CA GLU A 500 0.13 42.48 12.97
C GLU A 500 1.42 43.30 13.00
N PHE A 501 1.79 43.95 11.91
CA PHE A 501 2.93 44.85 11.83
C PHE A 501 2.68 45.97 10.81
N GLU A 502 3.50 47.01 10.86
CA GLU A 502 3.31 48.18 9.99
C GLU A 502 3.81 47.93 8.57
N CYS A 503 3.06 48.42 7.59
CA CYS A 503 3.43 48.46 6.18
C CYS A 503 4.18 49.75 5.84
N SER A 504 5.03 49.75 4.81
CA SER A 504 5.72 50.94 4.31
C SER A 504 4.79 52.10 3.97
N CYS A 505 3.51 51.85 3.68
CA CYS A 505 2.49 52.85 3.42
C CYS A 505 1.77 53.37 4.67
N ALA A 506 2.26 53.05 5.88
CA ALA A 506 1.60 53.30 7.16
C ALA A 506 0.21 52.61 7.27
N GLY A 507 -0.01 51.52 6.56
CA GLY A 507 -1.12 50.63 6.78
C GLY A 507 -0.74 49.46 7.67
N THR A 508 -1.70 48.64 8.07
CA THR A 508 -1.48 47.46 8.93
C THR A 508 -1.46 46.20 8.04
N MET A 509 -0.40 45.38 8.23
CA MET A 509 -0.26 44.09 7.63
C MET A 509 -1.01 43.06 8.47
N LYS A 510 -1.97 42.35 7.84
CA LYS A 510 -2.77 41.29 8.46
C LYS A 510 -2.63 40.01 7.70
N ARG A 511 -2.55 38.88 8.40
CA ARG A 511 -2.40 37.58 7.79
C ARG A 511 -3.68 37.14 7.04
N VAL A 512 -3.53 36.41 5.93
CA VAL A 512 -4.64 35.72 5.25
C VAL A 512 -5.24 34.64 6.17
N PRO A 513 -6.59 34.44 6.19
CA PRO A 513 -7.23 33.61 7.21
C PRO A 513 -7.03 32.10 7.02
N ASP A 514 -6.62 31.65 5.87
CA ASP A 514 -6.56 30.23 5.52
C ASP A 514 -5.35 29.51 6.13
N VAL A 515 -5.43 28.17 6.22
CA VAL A 515 -4.33 27.27 6.56
C VAL A 515 -3.89 26.49 5.31
N LEU A 516 -2.71 25.89 5.33
CA LEU A 516 -2.19 25.05 4.27
C LEU A 516 -2.91 23.69 4.20
N ASP A 517 -2.90 23.11 3.02
CA ASP A 517 -3.21 21.70 2.81
C ASP A 517 -2.23 20.81 3.60
N CYS A 518 -2.72 19.79 4.31
CA CYS A 518 -1.87 18.86 5.05
C CYS A 518 -0.88 18.12 4.15
N TRP A 519 -1.20 17.95 2.86
CA TRP A 519 -0.29 17.38 1.87
C TRP A 519 0.89 18.29 1.53
N PHE A 520 0.73 19.60 1.68
CA PHE A 520 1.87 20.53 1.57
C PHE A 520 2.83 20.32 2.74
N GLU A 521 2.29 20.05 3.91
CA GLU A 521 3.07 19.80 5.13
C GLU A 521 3.82 18.48 5.03
N SER A 522 3.12 17.36 4.75
CA SER A 522 3.71 16.03 4.62
C SER A 522 4.63 15.90 3.39
N GLY A 523 4.32 16.59 2.29
CA GLY A 523 5.19 16.69 1.10
C GLY A 523 6.48 17.48 1.34
N SER A 524 6.48 18.39 2.33
CA SER A 524 7.66 19.14 2.76
C SER A 524 8.57 18.36 3.73
N MET A 525 8.18 17.13 4.12
CA MET A 525 8.88 16.33 5.11
C MET A 525 10.38 16.18 4.89
N PRO A 526 10.88 15.98 3.65
CA PRO A 526 12.33 15.86 3.44
C PRO A 526 13.13 17.00 4.06
N TYR A 527 12.60 18.21 3.98
CA TYR A 527 13.20 19.42 4.53
C TYR A 527 12.86 19.59 6.03
N ALA A 528 11.59 19.47 6.35
CA ALA A 528 11.04 19.85 7.64
C ALA A 528 11.45 18.90 8.79
N GLN A 529 11.61 17.59 8.55
CA GLN A 529 12.09 16.65 9.56
C GLN A 529 13.51 16.94 10.07
N MET A 530 14.26 17.72 9.31
CA MET A 530 15.64 18.12 9.61
C MET A 530 15.75 19.59 10.05
N HIS A 531 14.65 20.33 10.08
CA HIS A 531 14.61 21.78 10.28
C HIS A 531 15.47 22.53 9.24
N TYR A 532 15.51 22.01 8.02
CA TYR A 532 16.24 22.66 6.90
C TYR A 532 15.48 23.92 6.43
N PRO A 533 16.14 25.04 6.10
CA PRO A 533 17.60 25.23 6.05
C PRO A 533 18.21 25.78 7.34
N PHE A 534 17.44 25.94 8.42
CA PHE A 534 17.84 26.58 9.67
C PHE A 534 18.81 25.74 10.49
N GLU A 535 18.63 24.42 10.45
CA GLU A 535 19.52 23.45 11.08
C GLU A 535 19.86 22.32 10.08
N ASN A 536 20.86 21.50 10.42
CA ASN A 536 21.26 20.29 9.71
C ASN A 536 21.50 20.45 8.18
N LYS A 537 21.76 21.66 7.71
CA LYS A 537 21.88 22.01 6.30
C LYS A 537 22.84 21.07 5.55
N LYS A 538 24.06 20.90 6.07
CA LYS A 538 25.05 20.02 5.44
C LYS A 538 24.58 18.56 5.38
N LYS A 539 24.03 18.03 6.48
CA LYS A 539 23.53 16.66 6.56
C LYS A 539 22.42 16.42 5.54
N PHE A 540 21.51 17.38 5.37
CA PHE A 540 20.47 17.31 4.34
C PHE A 540 21.04 17.32 2.93
N GLU A 541 21.94 18.26 2.61
CA GLU A 541 22.50 18.42 1.27
C GLU A 541 23.37 17.22 0.84
N ASP A 542 24.10 16.60 1.77
CA ASP A 542 24.89 15.40 1.53
C ASP A 542 24.02 14.13 1.29
N ASN A 543 22.74 14.14 1.70
CA ASN A 543 21.87 12.96 1.77
C ASN A 543 20.55 13.10 0.99
N PHE A 544 20.35 14.17 0.24
CA PHE A 544 19.20 14.36 -0.63
C PHE A 544 19.59 14.05 -2.10
N PRO A 545 18.73 13.29 -2.85
CA PRO A 545 17.46 12.68 -2.52
C PRO A 545 17.58 11.44 -1.62
N ALA A 546 16.46 11.02 -1.00
CA ALA A 546 16.45 9.76 -0.23
C ALA A 546 16.76 8.55 -1.13
N LYS A 547 17.47 7.58 -0.56
CA LYS A 547 17.76 6.32 -1.27
C LYS A 547 16.53 5.42 -1.42
N PHE A 548 15.54 5.55 -0.52
CA PHE A 548 14.42 4.64 -0.47
C PHE A 548 13.19 5.26 0.18
N ILE A 549 12.00 4.90 -0.34
CA ILE A 549 10.69 5.07 0.28
C ILE A 549 9.81 3.85 0.00
N ALA A 550 8.78 3.61 0.81
CA ALA A 550 7.79 2.56 0.58
C ALA A 550 6.45 2.90 1.23
N GLU A 551 5.36 2.82 0.48
CA GLU A 551 3.98 2.98 0.97
C GLU A 551 2.98 2.24 0.06
N GLY A 552 1.70 2.34 0.40
CA GLY A 552 0.60 1.79 -0.39
C GLY A 552 0.42 2.47 -1.76
N VAL A 553 -0.30 1.79 -2.63
CA VAL A 553 -0.58 2.20 -4.01
C VAL A 553 -1.32 3.54 -4.10
N ASP A 554 -2.11 3.91 -3.09
CA ASP A 554 -2.79 5.20 -2.95
C ASP A 554 -1.80 6.37 -2.90
N GLN A 555 -0.61 6.18 -2.30
CA GLN A 555 0.40 7.21 -2.15
C GLN A 555 1.08 7.64 -3.47
N THR A 556 0.87 6.90 -4.55
CA THR A 556 1.29 7.31 -5.90
C THR A 556 0.60 8.60 -6.37
N ARG A 557 -0.60 8.91 -5.85
CA ARG A 557 -1.36 10.13 -6.12
C ARG A 557 -1.34 11.12 -4.97
N ALA A 558 -0.73 10.75 -3.82
CA ALA A 558 -0.67 11.52 -2.60
C ALA A 558 0.79 11.84 -2.22
N TRP A 559 1.32 11.26 -1.15
CA TRP A 559 2.60 11.63 -0.56
C TRP A 559 3.79 11.57 -1.54
N PHE A 560 3.89 10.52 -2.37
CA PHE A 560 4.95 10.45 -3.39
C PHE A 560 4.87 11.59 -4.39
N TYR A 561 3.65 11.91 -4.83
CA TYR A 561 3.39 12.98 -5.79
C TYR A 561 3.76 14.34 -5.20
N TYR A 562 3.28 14.66 -4.00
CA TYR A 562 3.52 15.97 -3.41
C TYR A 562 4.98 16.20 -3.05
N MET A 563 5.70 15.19 -2.53
CA MET A 563 7.15 15.27 -2.35
C MET A 563 7.88 15.50 -3.68
N HIS A 564 7.47 14.79 -4.74
CA HIS A 564 8.09 14.93 -6.06
C HIS A 564 7.87 16.32 -6.66
N VAL A 565 6.68 16.90 -6.51
CA VAL A 565 6.36 18.28 -6.92
C VAL A 565 7.25 19.28 -6.19
N ILE A 566 7.32 19.22 -4.88
CA ILE A 566 8.10 20.15 -4.05
C ILE A 566 9.61 19.99 -4.34
N ALA A 567 10.11 18.77 -4.43
CA ALA A 567 11.51 18.51 -4.75
C ALA A 567 11.91 19.03 -6.16
N THR A 568 11.09 18.75 -7.15
CA THR A 568 11.28 19.27 -8.52
C THR A 568 11.30 20.80 -8.54
N ALA A 569 10.38 21.44 -7.80
CA ALA A 569 10.28 22.89 -7.74
C ALA A 569 11.47 23.55 -7.01
N ILE A 570 11.93 22.97 -5.89
CA ILE A 570 12.96 23.58 -5.05
C ILE A 570 14.38 23.17 -5.49
N LYS A 571 14.61 21.87 -5.64
CA LYS A 571 15.95 21.30 -5.92
C LYS A 571 16.21 20.99 -7.40
N GLY A 572 15.16 20.91 -8.23
CA GLY A 572 15.30 20.54 -9.64
C GLY A 572 15.70 19.08 -9.82
N SER A 573 15.25 18.19 -8.91
CA SER A 573 15.51 16.75 -8.93
C SER A 573 14.31 15.99 -8.34
N GLU A 574 14.35 14.66 -8.42
CA GLU A 574 13.47 13.76 -7.67
C GLU A 574 13.70 13.87 -6.16
N ALA A 575 12.69 13.50 -5.36
CA ALA A 575 12.79 13.46 -3.89
C ALA A 575 13.40 12.16 -3.37
N PHE A 576 13.34 11.09 -4.14
CA PHE A 576 13.77 9.73 -3.78
C PHE A 576 14.22 8.95 -5.03
N GLU A 577 15.17 8.01 -4.83
CA GLU A 577 15.78 7.22 -5.92
C GLU A 577 15.03 5.90 -6.14
N ASN A 578 14.58 5.23 -5.07
CA ASN A 578 13.93 3.93 -5.14
C ASN A 578 12.63 3.93 -4.34
N VAL A 579 11.60 3.30 -4.90
CA VAL A 579 10.29 3.21 -4.25
C VAL A 579 9.71 1.81 -4.39
N ILE A 580 9.19 1.27 -3.28
CA ILE A 580 8.39 0.05 -3.28
C ILE A 580 6.93 0.44 -3.02
N VAL A 581 6.04 -0.08 -3.87
CA VAL A 581 4.60 0.16 -3.77
C VAL A 581 3.90 -1.16 -3.44
N ASN A 582 3.11 -1.19 -2.37
CA ASN A 582 2.27 -2.33 -2.06
C ASN A 582 0.83 -2.13 -2.49
N GLY A 583 0.14 -3.24 -2.78
CA GLY A 583 -1.29 -3.31 -3.02
C GLY A 583 -2.12 -3.17 -1.75
N MET A 584 -3.42 -3.35 -1.87
CA MET A 584 -4.34 -3.30 -0.74
C MET A 584 -4.50 -4.68 -0.08
N VAL A 585 -4.66 -4.68 1.25
CA VAL A 585 -5.05 -5.88 2.00
C VAL A 585 -6.55 -5.84 2.23
N LEU A 586 -7.24 -6.81 1.67
CA LEU A 586 -8.68 -7.00 1.75
C LEU A 586 -9.03 -8.08 2.77
N ALA A 587 -10.25 -8.09 3.24
CA ALA A 587 -10.79 -9.18 4.04
C ALA A 587 -10.86 -10.49 3.20
N GLU A 588 -11.05 -11.63 3.84
CA GLU A 588 -11.05 -12.94 3.17
C GLU A 588 -12.13 -13.04 2.07
N ASP A 589 -13.23 -12.29 2.21
CA ASP A 589 -14.33 -12.21 1.24
C ASP A 589 -14.08 -11.20 0.08
N GLY A 590 -12.88 -10.62 0.00
CA GLY A 590 -12.49 -9.65 -1.02
C GLY A 590 -13.00 -8.23 -0.79
N LYS A 591 -13.70 -7.95 0.31
CA LYS A 591 -14.15 -6.61 0.63
C LYS A 591 -13.08 -5.81 1.38
N LYS A 592 -13.20 -4.50 1.34
CA LYS A 592 -12.35 -3.60 2.13
C LYS A 592 -12.46 -3.95 3.62
N MET A 593 -11.31 -4.08 4.30
CA MET A 593 -11.27 -4.28 5.75
C MET A 593 -11.92 -3.12 6.48
N SER A 594 -12.83 -3.41 7.39
CA SER A 594 -13.53 -2.41 8.19
C SER A 594 -13.67 -2.87 9.63
N LYS A 595 -13.27 -2.04 10.58
CA LYS A 595 -13.48 -2.30 12.02
C LYS A 595 -14.97 -2.36 12.39
N HIS A 596 -15.77 -1.52 11.73
CA HIS A 596 -17.23 -1.52 11.93
C HIS A 596 -17.88 -2.84 11.51
N LEU A 597 -17.37 -3.44 10.41
CA LEU A 597 -17.87 -4.74 9.91
C LEU A 597 -17.24 -5.94 10.62
N ASN A 598 -16.18 -5.73 11.42
CA ASN A 598 -15.41 -6.78 12.09
C ASN A 598 -15.03 -7.95 11.13
N ASN A 599 -14.64 -7.62 9.89
CA ASN A 599 -14.45 -8.58 8.81
C ASN A 599 -12.99 -9.03 8.61
N TYR A 600 -12.10 -8.71 9.56
CA TYR A 600 -10.71 -9.15 9.55
C TYR A 600 -10.17 -9.36 10.97
N PRO A 601 -9.21 -10.30 11.17
CA PRO A 601 -8.60 -10.50 12.48
C PRO A 601 -7.70 -9.31 12.84
N ASP A 602 -7.71 -8.91 14.11
CA ASP A 602 -6.80 -7.87 14.60
C ASP A 602 -5.33 -8.31 14.45
N PRO A 603 -4.41 -7.44 13.95
CA PRO A 603 -3.00 -7.79 13.78
C PRO A 603 -2.31 -8.29 15.04
N MET A 604 -2.60 -7.72 16.21
CA MET A 604 -2.02 -8.16 17.48
C MET A 604 -2.45 -9.58 17.82
N THR A 605 -3.72 -9.93 17.57
CA THR A 605 -4.22 -11.30 17.77
C THR A 605 -3.45 -12.29 16.89
N MET A 606 -3.14 -11.94 15.66
CA MET A 606 -2.35 -12.78 14.76
C MET A 606 -0.90 -12.94 15.24
N PHE A 607 -0.27 -11.86 15.72
CA PHE A 607 1.08 -11.92 16.29
C PHE A 607 1.13 -12.78 17.58
N GLU A 608 0.13 -12.69 18.43
CA GLU A 608 0.07 -13.49 19.66
C GLU A 608 -0.26 -14.97 19.41
N LYS A 609 -0.93 -15.29 18.32
CA LYS A 609 -1.31 -16.66 17.96
C LYS A 609 -0.25 -17.38 17.15
N TYR A 610 0.30 -16.74 16.14
CA TYR A 610 1.17 -17.35 15.14
C TYR A 610 2.63 -16.88 15.19
N GLY A 611 2.89 -15.76 15.84
CA GLY A 611 4.15 -15.05 15.82
C GLY A 611 4.19 -13.98 14.71
N ALA A 612 4.95 -12.93 14.97
CA ALA A 612 5.11 -11.83 14.04
C ALA A 612 5.89 -12.25 12.78
N ASP A 613 6.92 -13.07 12.92
CA ASP A 613 7.71 -13.57 11.78
C ASP A 613 6.87 -14.34 10.76
N ALA A 614 5.87 -15.12 11.22
CA ALA A 614 4.98 -15.86 10.31
C ALA A 614 4.09 -14.91 9.50
N VAL A 615 3.54 -13.87 10.13
CA VAL A 615 2.74 -12.84 9.45
C VAL A 615 3.61 -12.04 8.47
N ARG A 616 4.82 -11.63 8.88
CA ARG A 616 5.79 -10.93 8.03
C ARG A 616 6.15 -11.76 6.79
N TYR A 617 6.46 -13.02 6.97
CA TYR A 617 6.81 -13.93 5.87
C TYR A 617 5.62 -14.14 4.91
N TYR A 618 4.42 -14.37 5.45
CA TYR A 618 3.19 -14.50 4.66
C TYR A 618 2.95 -13.27 3.78
N LEU A 619 3.01 -12.08 4.36
CA LEU A 619 2.85 -10.83 3.63
C LEU A 619 3.97 -10.62 2.59
N ALA A 620 5.23 -10.87 2.96
CA ALA A 620 6.38 -10.69 2.07
C ALA A 620 6.33 -11.59 0.83
N THR A 621 5.77 -12.80 0.94
CA THR A 621 5.64 -13.74 -0.19
C THR A 621 4.35 -13.58 -1.00
N SER A 622 3.41 -12.76 -0.53
CA SER A 622 2.10 -12.55 -1.14
C SER A 622 2.12 -11.56 -2.32
N PRO A 623 1.04 -11.53 -3.14
CA PRO A 623 0.91 -10.57 -4.24
C PRO A 623 0.93 -9.11 -3.81
N VAL A 624 0.58 -8.80 -2.56
CA VAL A 624 0.54 -7.42 -2.04
C VAL A 624 1.87 -6.69 -2.21
N MET A 625 3.00 -7.41 -2.20
CA MET A 625 4.33 -6.85 -2.46
C MET A 625 4.60 -6.47 -3.92
N LYS A 626 3.67 -6.76 -4.82
CA LYS A 626 3.72 -6.43 -6.25
C LYS A 626 2.62 -5.45 -6.66
N ALA A 627 2.09 -4.70 -5.69
CA ALA A 627 1.00 -3.77 -5.83
C ALA A 627 -0.33 -4.41 -6.29
N ASP A 628 -0.48 -5.73 -6.13
CA ASP A 628 -1.73 -6.45 -6.33
C ASP A 628 -2.48 -6.59 -5.01
N ASP A 629 -3.79 -6.73 -5.07
CA ASP A 629 -4.62 -6.89 -3.87
C ASP A 629 -4.43 -8.27 -3.24
N LEU A 630 -4.47 -8.33 -1.91
CA LEU A 630 -4.39 -9.56 -1.13
C LEU A 630 -5.65 -9.76 -0.29
N CYS A 631 -6.41 -10.83 -0.54
CA CYS A 631 -7.37 -11.33 0.42
C CYS A 631 -6.63 -12.02 1.57
N PHE A 632 -6.66 -11.42 2.77
CA PHE A 632 -5.89 -11.92 3.91
C PHE A 632 -6.46 -13.26 4.41
N SER A 633 -5.59 -14.26 4.55
CA SER A 633 -5.96 -15.60 5.02
C SER A 633 -5.18 -15.99 6.27
N GLU A 634 -5.90 -16.22 7.37
CA GLU A 634 -5.32 -16.76 8.61
C GLU A 634 -4.72 -18.16 8.40
N LYS A 635 -5.34 -18.99 7.56
CA LYS A 635 -4.83 -20.30 7.17
C LYS A 635 -3.48 -20.20 6.45
N GLY A 636 -3.30 -19.16 5.61
CA GLY A 636 -2.02 -18.90 4.95
C GLY A 636 -0.89 -18.63 5.94
N VAL A 637 -1.17 -17.89 7.02
CA VAL A 637 -0.20 -17.65 8.10
C VAL A 637 0.11 -18.94 8.86
N ASP A 638 -0.89 -19.77 9.17
CA ASP A 638 -0.70 -21.08 9.82
C ASP A 638 0.18 -22.03 8.99
N GLU A 639 0.02 -22.00 7.66
CA GLU A 639 0.88 -22.76 6.77
C GLU A 639 2.35 -22.33 6.84
N VAL A 640 2.63 -21.03 6.95
CA VAL A 640 4.00 -20.53 7.15
C VAL A 640 4.60 -21.06 8.46
N VAL A 641 3.84 -21.04 9.55
CA VAL A 641 4.30 -21.62 10.83
C VAL A 641 4.69 -23.08 10.64
N LYS A 642 3.87 -23.88 9.95
CA LYS A 642 4.12 -25.32 9.75
C LYS A 642 5.27 -25.60 8.79
N LYS A 643 5.30 -24.91 7.64
CA LYS A 643 6.21 -25.22 6.54
C LYS A 643 7.55 -24.47 6.59
N VAL A 644 7.64 -23.38 7.37
CA VAL A 644 8.86 -22.58 7.49
C VAL A 644 9.37 -22.61 8.93
N SER A 645 8.61 -22.03 9.86
CA SER A 645 9.09 -21.82 11.23
C SER A 645 9.39 -23.14 11.96
N PHE A 646 8.47 -24.08 11.97
CA PHE A 646 8.70 -25.37 12.62
C PHE A 646 9.78 -26.21 11.93
N MET A 647 9.92 -26.10 10.61
CA MET A 647 10.96 -26.82 9.89
C MET A 647 12.35 -26.31 10.28
N ILE A 648 12.56 -24.98 10.36
CA ILE A 648 13.80 -24.37 10.87
C ILE A 648 14.10 -24.89 12.29
N LEU A 649 13.12 -24.83 13.18
CA LEU A 649 13.26 -25.26 14.57
C LEU A 649 13.57 -26.76 14.70
N ASN A 650 13.01 -27.61 13.85
CA ASN A 650 13.29 -29.02 13.80
C ASN A 650 14.75 -29.31 13.37
N VAL A 651 15.23 -28.59 12.32
CA VAL A 651 16.61 -28.70 11.87
C VAL A 651 17.59 -28.25 12.97
N LEU A 652 17.30 -27.11 13.63
CA LEU A 652 18.10 -26.62 14.75
C LEU A 652 18.12 -27.63 15.92
N SER A 653 16.95 -28.17 16.30
CA SER A 653 16.84 -29.15 17.36
C SER A 653 17.65 -30.41 17.04
N PHE A 654 17.61 -30.87 15.81
CA PHE A 654 18.43 -31.99 15.35
C PHE A 654 19.93 -31.65 15.41
N TYR A 655 20.36 -30.47 14.95
CA TYR A 655 21.76 -30.02 15.06
C TYR A 655 22.22 -30.07 16.52
N LYS A 656 21.43 -29.53 17.45
CA LYS A 656 21.75 -29.51 18.90
C LYS A 656 21.92 -30.88 19.53
N LEU A 657 21.26 -31.94 19.02
CA LEU A 657 21.41 -33.30 19.52
C LEU A 657 22.80 -33.89 19.26
N PHE A 658 23.44 -33.44 18.17
CA PHE A 658 24.73 -33.99 17.71
C PHE A 658 25.87 -32.99 17.75
N ALA A 659 25.58 -31.71 18.07
CA ALA A 659 26.59 -30.67 18.11
C ALA A 659 27.71 -31.01 19.10
N THR A 660 28.94 -31.09 18.60
CA THR A 660 30.17 -31.13 19.34
C THR A 660 30.97 -29.89 19.00
N GLU A 661 31.89 -29.46 19.90
CA GLU A 661 32.82 -28.37 19.59
C GLU A 661 33.63 -28.71 18.32
N SER A 662 33.24 -28.26 17.18
CA SER A 662 33.89 -28.51 15.90
C SER A 662 34.30 -27.19 15.26
N GLY A 663 35.55 -27.14 14.74
CA GLY A 663 36.12 -25.94 14.08
C GLY A 663 35.39 -25.51 12.82
N GLU A 664 35.78 -24.37 12.27
CA GLU A 664 35.06 -23.58 11.24
C GLU A 664 35.33 -23.99 9.79
N SER A 665 36.04 -25.08 9.49
CA SER A 665 36.41 -25.39 8.10
C SER A 665 35.35 -26.15 7.33
N VAL A 666 34.75 -25.53 6.30
CA VAL A 666 33.74 -26.16 5.44
C VAL A 666 34.42 -26.82 4.23
N LYS A 667 35.06 -27.96 4.45
CA LYS A 667 35.61 -28.80 3.36
C LYS A 667 35.06 -30.20 3.49
N SER A 668 34.14 -30.59 2.64
CA SER A 668 33.60 -31.93 2.56
C SER A 668 33.78 -32.56 1.19
N LYS A 669 34.06 -33.88 1.18
CA LYS A 669 34.06 -34.68 -0.05
C LYS A 669 32.71 -35.30 -0.33
N ASN A 670 31.80 -35.33 0.62
CA ASN A 670 30.48 -35.92 0.50
C ASN A 670 29.58 -35.10 -0.47
N ILE A 671 28.90 -35.82 -1.35
CA ILE A 671 28.11 -35.19 -2.42
C ILE A 671 26.90 -34.39 -1.86
N LEU A 672 26.30 -34.86 -0.77
CA LEU A 672 25.19 -34.11 -0.14
C LEU A 672 25.67 -32.79 0.49
N ASP A 673 26.86 -32.81 1.11
CA ASP A 673 27.44 -31.57 1.67
C ASP A 673 27.82 -30.58 0.58
N LYS A 674 28.46 -31.05 -0.50
CA LYS A 674 28.76 -30.20 -1.67
C LYS A 674 27.50 -29.60 -2.26
N TRP A 675 26.46 -30.39 -2.40
CA TRP A 675 25.17 -29.93 -2.93
C TRP A 675 24.51 -28.88 -2.06
N ILE A 676 24.37 -29.13 -0.73
CA ILE A 676 23.67 -28.15 0.14
C ILE A 676 24.49 -26.87 0.32
N LEU A 677 25.83 -26.94 0.26
CA LEU A 677 26.68 -25.77 0.23
C LEU A 677 26.48 -24.97 -1.04
N SER A 678 26.45 -25.62 -2.19
CA SER A 678 26.14 -24.96 -3.48
C SER A 678 24.76 -24.27 -3.42
N LYS A 679 23.74 -24.98 -2.99
CA LYS A 679 22.38 -24.43 -2.82
C LYS A 679 22.35 -23.22 -1.88
N THR A 680 23.16 -23.24 -0.80
CA THR A 680 23.27 -22.11 0.13
C THR A 680 23.86 -20.88 -0.55
N GLU A 681 24.92 -21.05 -1.35
CA GLU A 681 25.54 -19.96 -2.07
C GLU A 681 24.64 -19.41 -3.21
N SER A 682 23.96 -20.30 -3.93
CA SER A 682 22.97 -19.91 -4.94
C SER A 682 21.79 -19.12 -4.31
N LEU A 683 21.31 -19.54 -3.15
CA LEU A 683 20.30 -18.82 -2.38
C LEU A 683 20.79 -17.43 -1.94
N LYS A 684 22.03 -17.33 -1.41
CA LYS A 684 22.65 -16.04 -1.06
C LYS A 684 22.67 -15.09 -2.26
N GLN A 685 23.11 -15.58 -3.41
CA GLN A 685 23.19 -14.77 -4.63
C GLN A 685 21.78 -14.28 -5.07
N GLU A 686 20.80 -15.17 -5.06
CA GLU A 686 19.43 -14.83 -5.45
C GLU A 686 18.80 -13.79 -4.53
N ILE A 687 18.89 -13.99 -3.21
CA ILE A 687 18.34 -13.06 -2.20
C ILE A 687 19.06 -11.71 -2.29
N THR A 688 20.39 -11.70 -2.39
CA THR A 688 21.17 -10.45 -2.51
C THR A 688 20.79 -9.68 -3.75
N ASN A 689 20.71 -10.34 -4.91
CA ASN A 689 20.32 -9.71 -6.17
C ASN A 689 18.90 -9.14 -6.13
N ALA A 690 17.99 -9.79 -5.39
CA ALA A 690 16.62 -9.33 -5.23
C ALA A 690 16.55 -8.08 -4.33
N TYR A 691 17.24 -8.08 -3.18
CA TYR A 691 17.29 -6.89 -2.31
C TYR A 691 18.01 -5.70 -2.95
N ASP A 692 19.09 -5.94 -3.71
CA ASP A 692 19.79 -4.88 -4.45
C ASP A 692 18.87 -4.22 -5.50
N LYS A 693 17.82 -4.92 -5.96
CA LYS A 693 16.78 -4.42 -6.86
C LYS A 693 15.51 -3.96 -6.14
N TYR A 694 15.52 -3.91 -4.82
CA TYR A 694 14.36 -3.54 -3.99
C TYR A 694 13.13 -4.45 -4.18
N ASP A 695 13.35 -5.76 -4.49
CA ASP A 695 12.27 -6.76 -4.62
C ASP A 695 12.21 -7.70 -3.41
N PRO A 696 11.53 -7.31 -2.30
CA PRO A 696 11.44 -8.13 -1.10
C PRO A 696 10.65 -9.43 -1.30
N ASN A 697 9.73 -9.46 -2.27
CA ASN A 697 8.98 -10.66 -2.61
C ASN A 697 9.89 -11.74 -3.20
N ARG A 698 10.70 -11.36 -4.19
CA ARG A 698 11.67 -12.25 -4.82
C ARG A 698 12.77 -12.67 -3.84
N ALA A 699 13.17 -11.79 -2.93
CA ALA A 699 14.15 -12.10 -1.89
C ALA A 699 13.62 -13.17 -0.89
N THR A 700 12.31 -13.22 -0.65
CA THR A 700 11.71 -14.08 0.39
C THR A 700 11.25 -15.43 -0.16
N LYS A 701 10.69 -15.48 -1.36
CA LYS A 701 10.07 -16.71 -1.94
C LYS A 701 10.95 -17.96 -1.94
N PRO A 702 12.25 -17.92 -2.27
CA PRO A 702 13.08 -19.13 -2.37
C PRO A 702 13.39 -19.77 -1.02
N ILE A 703 13.22 -19.05 0.09
CA ILE A 703 13.60 -19.50 1.45
C ILE A 703 12.85 -20.77 1.84
N ALA A 704 11.52 -20.84 1.62
CA ALA A 704 10.71 -22.02 1.99
C ALA A 704 11.16 -23.28 1.25
N GLY A 705 11.44 -23.17 -0.06
CA GLY A 705 11.95 -24.28 -0.86
C GLY A 705 13.30 -24.79 -0.37
N PHE A 706 14.21 -23.86 -0.03
CA PHE A 706 15.51 -24.21 0.54
C PHE A 706 15.38 -24.91 1.90
N ILE A 707 14.49 -24.45 2.78
CA ILE A 707 14.25 -25.06 4.08
C ILE A 707 13.69 -26.47 3.92
N ASP A 708 12.80 -26.69 2.95
CA ASP A 708 12.29 -28.01 2.61
C ASP A 708 13.43 -28.93 2.15
N GLU A 709 14.27 -28.49 1.23
CA GLU A 709 15.42 -29.24 0.72
C GLU A 709 16.41 -29.57 1.86
N LEU A 710 16.68 -28.63 2.74
CA LEU A 710 17.56 -28.81 3.89
C LEU A 710 17.00 -29.85 4.87
N SER A 711 15.71 -29.77 5.20
CA SER A 711 15.09 -30.64 6.21
C SER A 711 14.75 -32.03 5.66
N THR A 712 14.02 -32.06 4.52
CA THR A 712 13.43 -33.31 4.00
C THR A 712 14.36 -34.13 3.14
N TRP A 713 15.43 -33.51 2.59
CA TRP A 713 16.42 -34.21 1.77
C TRP A 713 17.79 -34.27 2.45
N TYR A 714 18.48 -33.15 2.60
CA TYR A 714 19.85 -33.15 3.16
C TYR A 714 19.92 -33.80 4.53
N LEU A 715 19.13 -33.29 5.47
CA LEU A 715 19.18 -33.77 6.85
C LEU A 715 18.74 -35.24 6.98
N ARG A 716 17.63 -35.57 6.32
CA ARG A 716 17.09 -36.94 6.34
C ARG A 716 18.08 -37.96 5.78
N ARG A 717 18.72 -37.62 4.65
CA ARG A 717 19.69 -38.51 3.98
C ARG A 717 21.04 -38.56 4.70
N SER A 718 21.36 -37.56 5.52
CA SER A 718 22.61 -37.48 6.28
C SER A 718 22.49 -38.03 7.71
N ARG A 719 21.31 -38.50 8.16
CA ARG A 719 21.06 -38.91 9.56
C ARG A 719 22.08 -39.91 10.14
N ASP A 720 22.46 -40.92 9.38
CA ASP A 720 23.40 -41.93 9.84
C ASP A 720 24.82 -41.35 9.99
N ARG A 721 25.24 -40.46 9.12
CA ARG A 721 26.49 -39.70 9.23
C ARG A 721 26.54 -38.87 10.52
N PHE A 722 25.42 -38.27 10.95
CA PHE A 722 25.35 -37.54 12.22
C PHE A 722 25.45 -38.49 13.42
N LYS A 723 24.80 -39.66 13.37
CA LYS A 723 24.92 -40.70 14.41
C LYS A 723 26.35 -41.21 14.51
N ASP A 724 27.05 -41.33 13.40
CA ASP A 724 28.45 -41.75 13.32
C ASP A 724 29.44 -40.62 13.69
N ASN A 725 28.91 -39.49 14.18
CA ASN A 725 29.70 -38.31 14.60
C ASN A 725 30.58 -37.72 13.49
N SER A 726 30.08 -37.70 12.25
CA SER A 726 30.79 -37.07 11.12
C SER A 726 31.02 -35.58 11.35
N LYS A 727 32.23 -35.17 11.53
CA LYS A 727 32.63 -33.77 11.74
C LYS A 727 32.26 -32.92 10.51
N GLU A 728 32.46 -33.44 9.29
CA GLU A 728 32.15 -32.75 8.04
C GLU A 728 30.65 -32.43 7.95
N ALA A 729 29.77 -33.39 8.23
CA ALA A 729 28.34 -33.21 8.22
C ALA A 729 27.88 -32.13 9.23
N MET A 730 28.44 -32.15 10.44
CA MET A 730 28.13 -31.19 11.51
C MET A 730 28.61 -29.79 11.17
N GLN A 731 29.82 -29.64 10.62
CA GLN A 731 30.37 -28.36 10.20
C GLN A 731 29.54 -27.79 9.04
N THR A 732 29.18 -28.61 8.05
CA THR A 732 28.31 -28.20 6.92
C THR A 732 26.98 -27.71 7.42
N LEU A 733 26.30 -28.46 8.32
CA LEU A 733 24.99 -28.04 8.82
C LEU A 733 25.09 -26.76 9.66
N LYS A 734 26.13 -26.61 10.50
CA LYS A 734 26.37 -25.36 11.24
C LYS A 734 26.54 -24.17 10.32
N TYR A 735 27.38 -24.30 9.28
CA TYR A 735 27.57 -23.26 8.27
C TYR A 735 26.24 -22.86 7.60
N VAL A 736 25.48 -23.85 7.09
CA VAL A 736 24.22 -23.63 6.42
C VAL A 736 23.22 -22.90 7.34
N LEU A 737 23.09 -23.31 8.60
CA LEU A 737 22.20 -22.66 9.56
C LEU A 737 22.65 -21.24 9.90
N LEU A 738 23.96 -21.00 10.01
CA LEU A 738 24.52 -19.66 10.28
C LEU A 738 24.23 -18.70 9.11
N GLU A 739 24.47 -19.15 7.88
CA GLU A 739 24.19 -18.35 6.70
C GLU A 739 22.68 -18.11 6.53
N LEU A 740 21.88 -19.16 6.74
CA LEU A 740 20.41 -19.02 6.71
C LEU A 740 19.90 -17.98 7.73
N SER A 741 20.46 -17.95 8.94
CA SER A 741 20.09 -16.97 9.97
C SER A 741 20.30 -15.54 9.49
N LYS A 742 21.39 -15.25 8.77
CA LYS A 742 21.66 -13.93 8.18
C LYS A 742 20.70 -13.61 7.03
N LEU A 743 20.43 -14.59 6.16
CA LEU A 743 19.56 -14.40 4.98
C LEU A 743 18.11 -14.13 5.34
N ILE A 744 17.58 -14.77 6.40
CA ILE A 744 16.20 -14.55 6.83
C ILE A 744 16.04 -13.34 7.76
N ALA A 745 17.13 -12.72 8.23
CA ALA A 745 17.13 -11.62 9.19
C ALA A 745 16.22 -10.42 8.77
N PRO A 746 16.16 -9.99 7.51
CA PRO A 746 15.27 -8.92 7.13
C PRO A 746 13.77 -9.26 7.23
N VAL A 747 13.38 -10.49 6.91
CA VAL A 747 11.96 -10.91 6.85
C VAL A 747 11.47 -11.56 8.12
N MET A 748 12.29 -12.41 8.76
CA MET A 748 11.97 -13.14 10.00
C MET A 748 12.98 -12.78 11.11
N PRO A 749 12.97 -11.52 11.58
CA PRO A 749 14.03 -11.01 12.45
C PRO A 749 14.17 -11.74 13.79
N PHE A 750 13.08 -12.25 14.35
CA PHE A 750 13.09 -12.97 15.62
C PHE A 750 13.68 -14.37 15.47
N MET A 751 13.22 -15.12 14.47
CA MET A 751 13.74 -16.45 14.16
C MET A 751 15.22 -16.40 13.78
N ALA A 752 15.61 -15.39 13.04
CA ALA A 752 16.99 -15.16 12.63
C ALA A 752 17.91 -14.97 13.85
N ASP A 753 17.52 -14.10 14.75
CA ASP A 753 18.32 -13.83 15.95
C ASP A 753 18.33 -15.03 16.91
N TYR A 754 17.17 -15.68 17.10
CA TYR A 754 17.12 -16.91 17.87
C TYR A 754 18.06 -17.99 17.30
N LEU A 755 17.99 -18.26 16.00
CA LEU A 755 18.85 -19.24 15.33
C LEU A 755 20.33 -18.88 15.47
N TYR A 756 20.68 -17.61 15.30
CA TYR A 756 22.04 -17.11 15.38
C TYR A 756 22.64 -17.30 16.79
N GLN A 757 21.86 -16.98 17.84
CA GLN A 757 22.27 -17.15 19.24
C GLN A 757 22.43 -18.64 19.63
N GLU A 758 21.48 -19.50 19.21
CA GLU A 758 21.52 -20.93 19.47
C GLU A 758 22.71 -21.66 18.79
N LEU A 759 23.30 -21.01 17.77
CA LEU A 759 24.56 -21.48 17.14
C LEU A 759 25.82 -20.99 17.85
N GLY A 760 25.69 -20.35 19.03
CA GLY A 760 26.78 -19.95 19.90
C GLY A 760 27.23 -18.47 19.74
N ASN A 761 26.49 -17.63 19.06
CA ASN A 761 26.81 -16.20 18.95
C ASN A 761 26.18 -15.42 20.12
N THR A 762 26.90 -14.44 20.65
CA THR A 762 26.46 -13.60 21.78
C THR A 762 25.88 -12.27 21.39
N SER A 763 26.12 -11.82 20.15
CA SER A 763 25.54 -10.61 19.58
C SER A 763 24.33 -10.91 18.74
N SER A 764 23.54 -9.87 18.41
CA SER A 764 22.44 -10.00 17.46
C SER A 764 22.93 -10.24 16.02
N VAL A 765 22.20 -11.07 15.26
CA VAL A 765 22.44 -11.28 13.82
C VAL A 765 22.33 -9.99 13.03
N HIS A 766 21.51 -9.04 13.47
CA HIS A 766 21.31 -7.76 12.81
C HIS A 766 22.51 -6.80 12.89
N LEU A 767 23.48 -7.11 13.77
CA LEU A 767 24.75 -6.41 13.87
C LEU A 767 25.85 -7.11 13.06
N ALA A 768 25.62 -8.31 12.56
CA ALA A 768 26.53 -9.02 11.68
C ALA A 768 26.51 -8.40 10.27
N ASP A 769 27.57 -8.68 9.51
CA ASP A 769 27.62 -8.28 8.11
C ASP A 769 26.81 -9.25 7.23
N TRP A 770 26.24 -8.70 6.16
CA TRP A 770 25.56 -9.49 5.13
C TRP A 770 26.51 -10.50 4.51
N PRO A 771 26.12 -11.77 4.33
CA PRO A 771 27.03 -12.80 3.90
C PRO A 771 27.45 -12.61 2.44
N GLU A 772 28.75 -12.73 2.16
CA GLU A 772 29.29 -12.71 0.82
C GLU A 772 29.12 -14.07 0.13
N VAL A 773 28.93 -14.04 -1.19
CA VAL A 773 28.76 -15.25 -2.00
C VAL A 773 30.11 -15.87 -2.31
N GLU A 774 30.34 -17.10 -1.88
CA GLU A 774 31.51 -17.91 -2.22
C GLU A 774 31.31 -18.62 -3.56
N LYS A 775 31.47 -17.91 -4.66
CA LYS A 775 31.22 -18.41 -6.02
C LYS A 775 31.87 -19.76 -6.34
N LYS A 776 33.02 -20.08 -5.73
CA LYS A 776 33.74 -21.36 -5.92
C LYS A 776 32.99 -22.57 -5.34
N LEU A 777 32.04 -22.37 -4.44
CA LEU A 777 31.19 -23.43 -3.91
C LEU A 777 29.94 -23.68 -4.76
N ILE A 778 29.59 -22.79 -5.65
CA ILE A 778 28.45 -22.96 -6.56
C ILE A 778 28.81 -24.00 -7.61
N ASN A 779 27.98 -25.02 -7.75
CA ASN A 779 28.08 -26.07 -8.74
C ASN A 779 26.69 -26.32 -9.32
N GLU A 780 26.32 -25.52 -10.33
CA GLU A 780 25.01 -25.57 -10.99
C GLU A 780 24.71 -26.96 -11.57
N GLU A 781 25.69 -27.64 -12.16
CA GLU A 781 25.53 -28.98 -12.68
C GLU A 781 25.11 -29.97 -11.59
N LEU A 782 25.73 -29.92 -10.40
CA LEU A 782 25.36 -30.76 -9.27
C LEU A 782 23.97 -30.41 -8.74
N GLU A 783 23.58 -29.15 -8.73
CA GLU A 783 22.25 -28.73 -8.34
C GLU A 783 21.18 -29.28 -9.28
N GLU A 784 21.40 -29.21 -10.59
CA GLU A 784 20.53 -29.76 -11.62
C GLU A 784 20.44 -31.29 -11.54
N GLN A 785 21.56 -31.97 -11.41
CA GLN A 785 21.59 -33.42 -11.24
C GLN A 785 20.84 -33.88 -10.01
N MET A 786 21.00 -33.20 -8.87
CA MET A 786 20.29 -33.51 -7.63
C MET A 786 18.79 -33.24 -7.75
N GLN A 787 18.38 -32.20 -8.48
CA GLN A 787 16.99 -31.94 -8.77
C GLN A 787 16.37 -33.11 -9.59
N GLN A 788 17.04 -33.58 -10.61
CA GLN A 788 16.65 -34.74 -11.38
C GLN A 788 16.52 -36.00 -10.52
N VAL A 789 17.49 -36.22 -9.62
CA VAL A 789 17.44 -37.34 -8.66
C VAL A 789 16.19 -37.27 -7.78
N ARG A 790 15.87 -36.09 -7.24
CA ARG A 790 14.68 -35.91 -6.38
C ARG A 790 13.37 -36.13 -7.16
N GLU A 791 13.29 -35.68 -8.39
CA GLU A 791 12.13 -35.89 -9.27
C GLU A 791 11.94 -37.39 -9.58
N ILE A 792 13.02 -38.07 -9.95
CA ILE A 792 12.99 -39.53 -10.21
C ILE A 792 12.59 -40.29 -8.94
N CYS A 793 13.14 -39.94 -7.80
CA CYS A 793 12.77 -40.57 -6.53
C CYS A 793 11.27 -40.36 -6.24
N SER A 794 10.74 -39.18 -6.48
CA SER A 794 9.31 -38.88 -6.30
C SER A 794 8.44 -39.73 -7.21
N LEU A 795 8.81 -39.84 -8.49
CA LEU A 795 8.10 -40.72 -9.47
C LEU A 795 8.22 -42.20 -9.10
N GLY A 796 9.39 -42.63 -8.65
CA GLY A 796 9.59 -44.04 -8.20
C GLY A 796 8.75 -44.37 -6.96
N LEU A 797 8.64 -43.47 -5.99
CA LEU A 797 7.76 -43.62 -4.84
C LEU A 797 6.29 -43.57 -5.21
N GLN A 798 5.90 -42.75 -6.17
CA GLN A 798 4.55 -42.72 -6.73
C GLN A 798 4.21 -44.08 -7.38
N LYS A 799 5.11 -44.61 -8.19
CA LYS A 799 4.93 -45.97 -8.83
C LYS A 799 4.79 -47.06 -7.79
N ARG A 800 5.53 -46.99 -6.69
CA ARG A 800 5.35 -47.89 -5.55
C ARG A 800 3.93 -47.84 -4.95
N ALA A 801 3.44 -46.60 -4.75
CA ALA A 801 2.11 -46.34 -4.18
C ALA A 801 1.01 -46.88 -5.14
N GLU A 802 1.13 -46.65 -6.46
CA GLU A 802 0.23 -47.17 -7.49
C GLU A 802 0.18 -48.71 -7.47
N ALA A 803 1.32 -49.38 -7.24
CA ALA A 803 1.43 -50.83 -7.13
C ALA A 803 1.10 -51.37 -5.70
N ASN A 804 0.67 -50.52 -4.74
CA ASN A 804 0.44 -50.88 -3.35
C ASN A 804 1.66 -51.49 -2.64
N LEU A 805 2.87 -51.14 -3.06
CA LEU A 805 4.12 -51.65 -2.49
C LEU A 805 4.67 -50.71 -1.40
N LYS A 806 4.84 -51.20 -0.20
CA LYS A 806 5.49 -50.45 0.89
C LYS A 806 6.93 -50.11 0.50
N VAL A 807 7.36 -48.87 0.80
CA VAL A 807 8.76 -48.41 0.56
C VAL A 807 9.80 -49.37 1.18
N ARG A 808 9.48 -50.01 2.30
CA ARG A 808 10.35 -50.96 2.99
C ARG A 808 10.57 -52.28 2.25
N GLN A 809 9.66 -52.66 1.36
CA GLN A 809 9.84 -53.83 0.51
C GLN A 809 10.90 -53.49 -0.56
N PRO A 810 12.10 -54.11 -0.52
CA PRO A 810 13.07 -53.85 -1.58
C PRO A 810 12.58 -54.44 -2.91
N LEU A 811 12.93 -53.75 -4.00
CA LEU A 811 12.63 -54.21 -5.36
C LEU A 811 13.96 -54.46 -6.11
N ALA A 812 13.88 -55.18 -7.23
CA ALA A 812 15.06 -55.49 -8.00
C ALA A 812 15.71 -54.27 -8.62
N LYS A 813 14.94 -53.50 -9.42
CA LYS A 813 15.51 -52.35 -10.12
C LYS A 813 14.50 -51.26 -10.42
N ILE A 814 15.05 -50.07 -10.69
CA ILE A 814 14.38 -48.95 -11.30
C ILE A 814 15.11 -48.58 -12.59
N GLN A 815 14.37 -48.38 -13.67
CA GLN A 815 14.90 -47.96 -14.98
C GLN A 815 14.60 -46.48 -15.16
N ILE A 816 15.59 -45.73 -15.61
CA ILE A 816 15.55 -44.28 -15.77
C ILE A 816 16.18 -43.89 -17.11
N PRO A 817 15.96 -42.66 -17.61
CA PRO A 817 16.73 -42.08 -18.73
C PRO A 817 18.21 -41.88 -18.34
N ASP A 818 19.09 -41.92 -19.38
CA ASP A 818 20.52 -41.67 -19.17
C ASP A 818 20.82 -40.17 -18.98
N TYR A 819 20.73 -39.75 -17.74
CA TYR A 819 21.09 -38.37 -17.30
C TYR A 819 22.59 -38.17 -17.00
N LYS A 820 23.44 -39.19 -17.30
CA LYS A 820 24.88 -39.16 -16.99
C LYS A 820 25.18 -38.78 -15.53
N LEU A 821 24.40 -39.29 -14.59
CA LEU A 821 24.54 -39.01 -13.17
C LEU A 821 25.81 -39.68 -12.59
N GLN A 822 26.43 -38.98 -11.64
CA GLN A 822 27.53 -39.53 -10.86
C GLN A 822 27.07 -40.74 -10.02
N LYS A 823 27.98 -41.68 -9.74
CA LYS A 823 27.68 -42.90 -8.99
C LYS A 823 27.02 -42.64 -7.65
N GLU A 824 27.52 -41.65 -6.92
CA GLU A 824 27.01 -41.27 -5.61
C GLU A 824 25.53 -40.79 -5.67
N LEU A 825 25.11 -40.17 -6.79
CA LEU A 825 23.74 -39.76 -7.02
C LEU A 825 22.83 -40.95 -7.32
N LEU A 826 23.32 -41.94 -8.09
CA LEU A 826 22.62 -43.19 -8.33
C LEU A 826 22.44 -43.98 -7.04
N ASP A 827 23.47 -44.01 -6.16
CA ASP A 827 23.39 -44.64 -4.83
C ASP A 827 22.32 -43.96 -3.96
N LEU A 828 22.21 -42.64 -3.94
CA LEU A 828 21.15 -41.90 -3.25
C LEU A 828 19.74 -42.30 -3.74
N MET A 829 19.58 -42.39 -5.07
CA MET A 829 18.33 -42.79 -5.69
C MET A 829 17.96 -44.27 -5.32
N ARG A 830 18.96 -45.18 -5.39
CA ARG A 830 18.79 -46.57 -5.04
C ARG A 830 18.27 -46.70 -3.60
N ASP A 831 18.88 -45.98 -2.69
CA ASP A 831 18.51 -45.98 -1.28
C ASP A 831 17.14 -45.34 -1.03
N GLU A 832 16.79 -44.25 -1.71
CA GLU A 832 15.54 -43.54 -1.50
C GLU A 832 14.34 -44.33 -2.01
N VAL A 833 14.47 -44.89 -3.21
CA VAL A 833 13.42 -45.72 -3.84
C VAL A 833 13.43 -47.17 -3.29
N ASN A 834 14.48 -47.55 -2.55
CA ASN A 834 14.70 -48.89 -2.02
C ASN A 834 14.69 -49.99 -3.13
N VAL A 835 15.61 -49.84 -4.06
CA VAL A 835 15.87 -50.81 -5.12
C VAL A 835 17.29 -51.35 -5.04
N LYS A 836 17.57 -52.52 -5.64
CA LYS A 836 18.94 -53.07 -5.66
C LYS A 836 19.80 -52.42 -6.74
N GLU A 837 19.18 -51.99 -7.82
CA GLU A 837 19.87 -51.46 -9.00
C GLU A 837 19.12 -50.29 -9.62
N VAL A 838 19.88 -49.31 -10.11
CA VAL A 838 19.37 -48.21 -10.96
C VAL A 838 19.97 -48.39 -12.32
N VAL A 839 19.12 -48.53 -13.35
CA VAL A 839 19.53 -48.83 -14.74
C VAL A 839 19.11 -47.66 -15.63
N ALA A 840 20.08 -47.09 -16.33
CA ALA A 840 19.87 -45.94 -17.25
C ALA A 840 19.76 -46.45 -18.69
N ASP A 841 18.59 -47.00 -19.04
CA ASP A 841 18.37 -47.68 -20.33
C ASP A 841 17.05 -47.35 -21.04
N ILE A 842 16.27 -46.42 -20.55
CA ILE A 842 15.01 -45.98 -21.15
C ILE A 842 15.13 -44.53 -21.69
N LYS A 843 14.20 -44.17 -22.57
CA LYS A 843 14.20 -42.80 -23.18
C LYS A 843 13.49 -41.76 -22.35
N GLU A 844 12.40 -42.13 -21.70
CA GLU A 844 11.55 -41.20 -20.95
C GLU A 844 10.89 -41.88 -19.75
N GLY A 845 10.60 -41.13 -18.73
CA GLY A 845 9.83 -41.55 -17.55
C GLY A 845 10.64 -42.41 -16.57
N VAL A 846 9.92 -43.16 -15.75
CA VAL A 846 10.48 -44.08 -14.74
C VAL A 846 9.71 -45.40 -14.79
N VAL A 847 10.44 -46.51 -14.89
CA VAL A 847 9.87 -47.84 -14.83
C VAL A 847 10.40 -48.57 -13.60
N LEU A 848 9.51 -49.07 -12.78
CA LEU A 848 9.83 -49.79 -11.54
C LEU A 848 9.54 -51.30 -11.73
N ASP A 849 10.55 -52.14 -11.51
CA ASP A 849 10.32 -53.59 -11.51
C ASP A 849 9.61 -54.01 -10.20
N THR A 850 8.34 -54.34 -10.32
CA THR A 850 7.48 -54.67 -9.17
C THR A 850 7.48 -56.16 -8.86
N THR A 851 8.31 -56.98 -9.53
CA THR A 851 8.42 -58.41 -9.29
C THR A 851 9.14 -58.66 -7.97
N ILE A 852 8.50 -59.36 -7.04
CA ILE A 852 9.06 -59.67 -5.71
C ILE A 852 9.57 -61.11 -5.71
N THR A 853 10.89 -61.29 -5.69
CA THR A 853 11.50 -62.62 -5.47
C THR A 853 11.39 -63.03 -3.99
N GLU A 854 11.56 -64.34 -3.68
CA GLU A 854 11.54 -64.84 -2.29
C GLU A 854 12.65 -64.19 -1.45
N GLU A 855 13.79 -63.89 -2.04
CA GLU A 855 14.87 -63.16 -1.32
C GLU A 855 14.46 -61.72 -0.98
N LEU A 856 13.86 -60.98 -1.93
CA LEU A 856 13.39 -59.61 -1.69
C LEU A 856 12.25 -59.58 -0.67
N LYS A 857 11.38 -60.59 -0.68
CA LYS A 857 10.30 -60.78 0.29
C LYS A 857 10.86 -61.00 1.71
N ALA A 858 11.85 -61.87 1.82
CA ALA A 858 12.50 -62.14 3.09
C ALA A 858 13.18 -60.86 3.66
N GLU A 859 13.91 -60.12 2.84
CA GLU A 859 14.53 -58.85 3.23
C GLU A 859 13.47 -57.80 3.64
N GLY A 860 12.33 -57.74 2.93
CA GLY A 860 11.20 -56.87 3.31
C GLY A 860 10.65 -57.22 4.68
N ALA A 861 10.47 -58.50 4.97
CA ALA A 861 9.99 -59.01 6.26
C ALA A 861 10.97 -58.63 7.41
N VAL A 862 12.29 -58.75 7.17
CA VAL A 862 13.33 -58.34 8.13
C VAL A 862 13.22 -56.82 8.46
N ARG A 863 13.06 -56.00 7.45
CA ARG A 863 12.93 -54.55 7.62
C ARG A 863 11.63 -54.15 8.35
N ASP A 864 10.53 -54.84 8.07
CA ASP A 864 9.28 -54.67 8.82
C ASP A 864 9.42 -55.08 10.27
N PHE A 865 10.10 -56.19 10.53
CA PHE A 865 10.38 -56.66 11.89
C PHE A 865 11.26 -55.67 12.68
N VAL A 866 12.36 -55.19 12.10
CA VAL A 866 13.23 -54.17 12.70
C VAL A 866 12.42 -52.92 13.07
N ARG A 867 11.52 -52.46 12.20
CA ARG A 867 10.65 -51.31 12.48
C ARG A 867 9.69 -51.57 13.63
N THR A 868 9.09 -52.77 13.69
CA THR A 868 8.20 -53.13 14.80
C THR A 868 8.95 -53.05 16.12
N ILE A 869 10.19 -53.56 16.17
CA ILE A 869 11.06 -53.43 17.34
C ILE A 869 11.33 -51.96 17.68
N GLN A 870 11.71 -51.13 16.71
CA GLN A 870 12.02 -49.72 16.94
C GLN A 870 10.77 -48.90 17.37
N SER A 871 9.59 -49.25 16.86
CA SER A 871 8.33 -48.62 17.28
C SER A 871 8.06 -48.97 18.77
N LYS A 872 8.23 -50.21 19.13
CA LYS A 872 8.04 -50.69 20.53
C LYS A 872 9.05 -50.07 21.49
N ARG A 873 10.31 -49.93 21.06
CA ARG A 873 11.35 -49.21 21.84
C ARG A 873 10.90 -47.76 22.14
N LYS A 874 10.34 -47.08 21.12
CA LYS A 874 9.83 -45.71 21.28
C LYS A 874 8.63 -45.63 22.24
N GLU A 875 7.68 -46.57 22.15
CA GLU A 875 6.56 -46.67 23.08
C GLU A 875 7.03 -46.86 24.53
N MET A 876 8.11 -47.61 24.71
CA MET A 876 8.73 -47.87 26.02
C MET A 876 9.63 -46.72 26.50
N GLY A 877 9.78 -45.63 25.72
CA GLY A 877 10.66 -44.51 26.08
C GLY A 877 12.15 -44.82 26.05
N LEU A 878 12.56 -45.88 25.36
CA LEU A 878 13.98 -46.29 25.27
C LEU A 878 14.76 -45.36 24.33
N THR A 879 15.98 -45.04 24.74
CA THR A 879 16.92 -44.27 23.93
C THR A 879 17.58 -45.18 22.87
N PRO A 880 18.18 -44.61 21.81
CA PRO A 880 18.92 -45.38 20.81
C PRO A 880 20.14 -46.17 21.37
N LYS A 881 20.62 -45.86 22.58
CA LYS A 881 21.77 -46.49 23.20
C LYS A 881 21.38 -47.66 24.15
N ASP A 882 20.12 -47.79 24.48
CA ASP A 882 19.66 -48.83 25.39
C ASP A 882 19.74 -50.19 24.72
N LYS A 883 20.31 -51.18 25.42
CA LYS A 883 20.36 -52.56 24.97
C LYS A 883 19.07 -53.30 25.36
N ILE A 884 18.66 -54.24 24.49
CA ILE A 884 17.37 -54.95 24.66
C ILE A 884 17.52 -56.44 24.39
N TRP A 885 16.58 -57.22 24.95
CA TRP A 885 16.22 -58.55 24.51
C TRP A 885 14.92 -58.49 23.73
N VAL A 886 14.83 -59.28 22.63
CA VAL A 886 13.63 -59.34 21.79
C VAL A 886 13.12 -60.77 21.73
N THR A 887 11.87 -60.99 22.16
CA THR A 887 11.13 -62.23 21.94
C THR A 887 10.19 -62.03 20.78
N TYR A 888 10.07 -62.95 19.85
CA TYR A 888 9.23 -62.84 18.67
C TYR A 888 8.49 -64.18 18.39
N SER A 889 7.31 -64.08 17.76
CA SER A 889 6.40 -65.22 17.53
C SER A 889 6.09 -65.53 16.05
N GLU A 890 6.60 -64.71 15.12
CA GLU A 890 6.28 -64.87 13.70
C GLU A 890 7.56 -64.87 12.85
N ASN A 891 7.47 -65.43 11.62
CA ASN A 891 8.55 -65.41 10.61
C ASN A 891 9.86 -66.08 11.08
N LYS A 892 9.77 -67.19 11.85
CA LYS A 892 10.91 -67.83 12.52
C LYS A 892 12.10 -68.07 11.59
N GLU A 893 11.93 -68.72 10.44
CA GLU A 893 13.02 -69.04 9.51
C GLU A 893 13.74 -67.77 9.00
N ILE A 894 12.97 -66.68 8.74
CA ILE A 894 13.55 -65.42 8.25
C ILE A 894 14.33 -64.73 9.39
N VAL A 895 13.74 -64.62 10.58
CA VAL A 895 14.38 -63.95 11.73
C VAL A 895 15.65 -64.70 12.16
N GLU A 896 15.63 -66.04 12.19
CA GLU A 896 16.81 -66.87 12.49
C GLU A 896 17.92 -66.70 11.45
N LYS A 897 17.58 -66.71 10.17
CA LYS A 897 18.53 -66.51 9.03
C LYS A 897 19.20 -65.11 9.11
N TYR A 898 18.54 -64.10 9.54
CA TYR A 898 19.04 -62.72 9.59
C TYR A 898 19.24 -62.18 11.02
N ALA A 899 19.32 -63.07 12.04
CA ALA A 899 19.38 -62.72 13.44
C ALA A 899 20.49 -61.72 13.77
N ASP A 900 21.71 -61.92 13.28
CA ASP A 900 22.84 -61.05 13.55
C ASP A 900 22.70 -59.65 12.95
N GLN A 901 22.10 -59.59 11.76
CA GLN A 901 21.78 -58.32 11.12
C GLN A 901 20.73 -57.55 11.92
N ILE A 902 19.69 -58.24 12.37
CA ILE A 902 18.58 -57.61 13.16
C ILE A 902 19.14 -57.11 14.49
N LYS A 903 19.90 -57.94 15.22
CA LYS A 903 20.54 -57.55 16.49
C LYS A 903 21.35 -56.27 16.39
N LYS A 904 22.17 -56.18 15.35
CA LYS A 904 23.01 -55.00 15.12
C LYS A 904 22.15 -53.74 14.84
N GLN A 905 21.05 -53.87 14.07
CA GLN A 905 20.21 -52.73 13.70
C GLN A 905 19.35 -52.21 14.88
N VAL A 906 18.96 -53.07 15.81
CA VAL A 906 18.08 -52.71 16.93
C VAL A 906 18.79 -52.62 18.27
N ILE A 907 20.12 -52.88 18.31
CA ILE A 907 20.98 -52.91 19.51
C ILE A 907 20.44 -53.95 20.52
N ALA A 908 20.11 -55.14 20.01
CA ALA A 908 19.68 -56.24 20.81
C ALA A 908 20.87 -57.18 21.18
N GLU A 909 20.97 -57.56 22.44
CA GLU A 909 21.93 -58.58 22.90
C GLU A 909 21.49 -59.98 22.46
N GLY A 910 20.17 -60.24 22.41
CA GLY A 910 19.60 -61.49 21.99
C GLY A 910 18.22 -61.35 21.35
N ILE A 911 17.93 -62.30 20.42
CA ILE A 911 16.61 -62.45 19.80
C ILE A 911 16.21 -63.91 19.96
N ILE A 912 15.05 -64.18 20.58
CA ILE A 912 14.57 -65.53 20.95
C ILE A 912 13.18 -65.74 20.38
N PHE A 913 12.93 -66.92 19.83
CA PHE A 913 11.57 -67.31 19.36
C PHE A 913 10.72 -67.70 20.58
N GLY A 914 9.50 -67.21 20.69
CA GLY A 914 8.57 -67.45 21.82
C GLY A 914 7.13 -67.29 21.39
N ASP A 915 6.21 -67.35 22.33
CA ASP A 915 4.76 -67.34 22.03
C ASP A 915 4.19 -65.96 21.71
N GLU A 916 4.87 -64.88 22.12
CA GLU A 916 4.42 -63.49 21.89
C GLU A 916 5.60 -62.54 21.60
N PHE A 917 5.28 -61.40 20.94
CA PHE A 917 6.26 -60.36 20.69
C PHE A 917 6.48 -59.50 21.94
N LYS A 918 7.71 -59.50 22.48
CA LYS A 918 8.08 -58.79 23.69
C LYS A 918 9.47 -58.15 23.55
N ILE A 919 9.64 -56.98 24.15
CA ILE A 919 10.94 -56.31 24.26
C ILE A 919 11.22 -56.05 25.75
N GLU A 920 12.40 -56.43 26.20
CA GLU A 920 12.87 -56.16 27.55
C GLU A 920 14.14 -55.34 27.52
N LYS A 921 14.24 -54.29 28.36
CA LYS A 921 15.46 -53.50 28.53
C LYS A 921 16.41 -54.29 29.42
N ILE A 922 17.69 -54.25 29.02
CA ILE A 922 18.79 -54.83 29.83
C ILE A 922 19.39 -53.74 30.72
#